data_255dfc21bcad794d3a8ad80883cf1008
#
_entry.id   255dfc21bcad794d3a8ad80883cf1008
#
_cell.length_a   1.000
_cell.length_b   1.000
_cell.length_c   1.000
_cell.angle_alpha   90.00
_cell.angle_beta   90.00
_cell.angle_gamma   90.00
#
_symmetry.space_group_name_H-M   'P 1'
#
loop_
_entity.id
_entity.type
_entity.pdbx_description
1 polymer ?
#
loop_
_entity_poly.entity_id
_entity_poly.type
_entity_poly.pdbx_seq_one_letter_code
_entity_poly.pdbx_strand_id
1 'polypeptide(L)'
;MKKLVLLFFFTLISSSIIAQVQDNVTWSTSPNPFNDSEKIKISVSGLDPSKWSTDDVYLWTWFFDSNDVEVSSQINWNGEWNNSKESMKMTKNSDGTFSFEFTPTELFQYEGIGKIGVLAKAKDGTGDKKTPDYFFEVGRFDLTINSPKINPVILEREGSVNISVSSTNEINYYLMNGDQVLFESLNNKTFSKDILGPDSENDGIKLIESITLRLLCKDINDSNNFINLNFDIVVEPSSIEKEPPFELHDGVNYVNGDDSKIYLQLNAPNKDFIYVLGNFNQYIKSNESLMNVNPLNNKFWIEINDLNENENYWYQYEVFSKSPVSGSPTVVKVADPFSNVIISSYDDTNISLDSYPNLPKFPKNQSGEFTLINQLDKYNWNVLNFEKPKKDDLIIYEILVRDFDNERSFQNLIDRIEYFKNLNINAIELMPLMEFEGNESWGYNSSYHLSLDKFYGTQNKLKEFIDLCHENGIAVILDLALNHVFGRSPLVKMWMDDPDNNSWGGPSNENPYFNQSAKHTYSVGYDFNHQNELTQYYTKRVVEHWINEYKIDGFRWDLTKGFTQNCDENNYDCTNSFQQDRVDLLKSYADYSWSLDPDHYVIFEHLGSDNEEKEWANYRIDEGKGIMMWGKMTSLFNQLSMGFSDNSDISRADHKSRGFNDKRLVAYAESHDEERIMYKNLNFGNSSNSNHDVKNLEIALERMKALGSSLLLIPGPKMIWHFSEMGMENSIFTCEDGSYGGEDCKLSTKPQPQWSDDWTLLNKRKEIYEYWSKIIELKINEPVFEGEYELKVFNQNKLLPTIDIWNDNLSGDTLKYVYVISNFDVTKKSLILDLPISGEWKDLVNNEFIDFSQNSSIELEPGTSLVLGNYLDCGSFDSDGDGIGDVCDDDVDGDGILNTDDNCPNTLAGSTVDLNGCEIFTLPLDNNKVSVTSASCIGNTDGSIGLSIEDASYAYSVTVTGKDD
;
A
#
# COMPACT_ATOMS: atom_id res chain seq x y z
N MET A 1 28.21 43.15 -19.83
CA MET A 1 28.16 41.99 -20.69
C MET A 1 27.23 40.97 -20.05
N LYS A 2 26.04 40.84 -20.61
CA LYS A 2 25.00 39.94 -20.12
C LYS A 2 25.37 38.50 -20.50
N LYS A 3 25.55 37.62 -19.52
CA LYS A 3 25.57 36.17 -19.74
C LYS A 3 24.17 35.63 -19.48
N LEU A 4 23.60 35.14 -20.56
CA LEU A 4 22.36 34.40 -20.62
C LEU A 4 22.54 33.09 -19.87
N VAL A 5 21.81 32.90 -18.78
CA VAL A 5 21.67 31.59 -18.10
C VAL A 5 20.52 30.88 -18.84
N LEU A 6 20.85 29.84 -19.58
CA LEU A 6 19.87 28.92 -20.19
C LEU A 6 19.34 28.01 -19.08
N LEU A 7 18.15 28.29 -18.59
CA LEU A 7 17.38 27.40 -17.77
C LEU A 7 16.79 26.31 -18.69
N PHE A 8 17.32 25.09 -18.64
CA PHE A 8 16.63 23.94 -19.20
C PHE A 8 15.50 23.58 -18.27
N PHE A 9 14.29 24.01 -18.59
CA PHE A 9 13.07 23.40 -18.11
C PHE A 9 12.93 22.04 -18.84
N PHE A 10 13.21 20.95 -18.15
CA PHE A 10 12.64 19.67 -18.50
C PHE A 10 11.16 19.73 -18.09
N THR A 11 10.30 20.10 -19.01
CA THR A 11 8.90 19.74 -18.95
C THR A 11 8.83 18.23 -19.18
N LEU A 12 8.70 17.45 -18.13
CA LEU A 12 8.11 16.13 -18.20
C LEU A 12 6.67 16.31 -18.71
N ILE A 13 6.50 16.13 -20.01
CA ILE A 13 5.20 15.83 -20.56
C ILE A 13 4.97 14.35 -20.20
N SER A 14 4.34 14.10 -19.07
CA SER A 14 3.58 12.88 -18.90
C SER A 14 2.46 12.95 -19.93
N SER A 15 2.67 12.31 -21.08
CA SER A 15 1.55 11.98 -21.95
C SER A 15 0.68 11.01 -21.17
N SER A 16 -0.37 11.53 -20.53
CA SER A 16 -1.53 10.73 -20.22
C SER A 16 -1.84 9.92 -21.48
N ILE A 17 -1.74 8.61 -21.40
CA ILE A 17 -2.23 7.70 -22.42
C ILE A 17 -3.75 7.78 -22.30
N ILE A 18 -4.35 8.81 -22.86
CA ILE A 18 -5.77 8.84 -23.14
C ILE A 18 -5.94 7.82 -24.25
N ALA A 19 -6.71 6.78 -24.04
CA ALA A 19 -7.14 5.86 -25.09
C ALA A 19 -7.64 6.71 -26.27
N GLN A 20 -6.97 6.59 -27.41
CA GLN A 20 -7.27 7.39 -28.62
C GLN A 20 -8.15 6.62 -29.61
N VAL A 21 -8.97 5.70 -29.07
CA VAL A 21 -9.97 4.97 -29.86
C VAL A 21 -11.01 5.94 -30.42
N GLN A 22 -11.36 5.77 -31.68
CA GLN A 22 -12.39 6.56 -32.35
C GLN A 22 -13.59 5.67 -32.69
N ASP A 23 -14.63 5.69 -31.86
CA ASP A 23 -15.77 4.76 -31.89
C ASP A 23 -16.86 5.18 -32.88
N ASN A 24 -16.94 6.47 -33.22
CA ASN A 24 -17.99 7.03 -34.11
C ASN A 24 -17.60 6.92 -35.59
N VAL A 25 -17.20 5.73 -36.02
CA VAL A 25 -16.85 5.48 -37.42
C VAL A 25 -17.85 4.53 -38.09
N THR A 26 -18.02 4.68 -39.40
CA THR A 26 -18.88 3.77 -40.18
C THR A 26 -18.06 3.11 -41.27
N TRP A 27 -18.11 1.81 -41.33
CA TRP A 27 -17.45 1.01 -42.35
C TRP A 27 -18.38 0.61 -43.48
N SER A 28 -17.85 0.46 -44.69
CA SER A 28 -18.59 -0.03 -45.84
C SER A 28 -17.66 -0.73 -46.82
N THR A 29 -18.25 -1.64 -47.62
CA THR A 29 -17.54 -2.28 -48.74
C THR A 29 -18.25 -2.04 -50.07
N SER A 30 -17.52 -2.13 -51.16
CA SER A 30 -18.04 -2.12 -52.50
C SER A 30 -17.23 -3.12 -53.35
N PRO A 31 -17.90 -4.13 -53.98
CA PRO A 31 -19.32 -4.48 -53.85
C PRO A 31 -19.70 -4.92 -52.43
N ASN A 32 -21.01 -4.95 -52.13
CA ASN A 32 -21.60 -5.54 -50.95
C ASN A 32 -22.96 -6.18 -51.33
N PRO A 33 -23.15 -7.51 -51.14
CA PRO A 33 -22.14 -8.48 -50.67
C PRO A 33 -21.03 -8.71 -51.70
N PHE A 34 -19.95 -9.32 -51.25
CA PHE A 34 -18.79 -9.66 -52.06
C PHE A 34 -18.30 -11.08 -51.81
N ASN A 35 -17.60 -11.69 -52.80
CA ASN A 35 -16.92 -12.97 -52.63
C ASN A 35 -15.43 -12.77 -52.34
N ASP A 36 -14.79 -13.76 -51.71
CA ASP A 36 -13.38 -13.71 -51.35
C ASP A 36 -12.42 -13.53 -52.52
N SER A 37 -12.83 -13.96 -53.73
CA SER A 37 -12.09 -13.81 -54.98
C SER A 37 -12.38 -12.50 -55.75
N GLU A 38 -13.29 -11.67 -55.25
CA GLU A 38 -13.59 -10.34 -55.82
C GLU A 38 -12.67 -9.25 -55.28
N LYS A 39 -12.34 -8.30 -56.16
CA LYS A 39 -11.67 -7.09 -55.72
C LYS A 39 -12.66 -6.17 -55.00
N ILE A 40 -12.41 -5.89 -53.77
CA ILE A 40 -13.22 -5.04 -52.89
C ILE A 40 -12.54 -3.71 -52.55
N LYS A 41 -13.36 -2.72 -52.29
CA LYS A 41 -12.96 -1.47 -51.68
C LYS A 41 -13.61 -1.36 -50.33
N ILE A 42 -12.81 -1.39 -49.27
CA ILE A 42 -13.25 -1.11 -47.91
C ILE A 42 -13.09 0.40 -47.66
N SER A 43 -14.10 1.00 -47.02
CA SER A 43 -14.09 2.44 -46.73
C SER A 43 -14.54 2.69 -45.28
N VAL A 44 -13.88 3.66 -44.60
CA VAL A 44 -14.25 4.15 -43.28
C VAL A 44 -14.55 5.63 -43.34
N SER A 45 -15.65 6.03 -42.69
CA SER A 45 -16.07 7.45 -42.56
C SER A 45 -16.20 7.82 -41.08
N GLY A 46 -16.19 9.12 -40.79
CA GLY A 46 -16.24 9.62 -39.39
C GLY A 46 -14.90 9.65 -38.66
N LEU A 47 -13.82 9.19 -39.33
CA LEU A 47 -12.50 9.14 -38.76
C LEU A 47 -11.78 10.51 -38.84
N ASP A 48 -11.20 10.94 -37.72
CA ASP A 48 -10.37 12.13 -37.60
C ASP A 48 -8.92 11.80 -37.20
N PRO A 49 -8.00 11.57 -38.16
CA PRO A 49 -6.61 11.18 -37.85
C PRO A 49 -5.82 12.23 -37.09
N SER A 50 -6.25 13.49 -37.06
CA SER A 50 -5.57 14.54 -36.33
C SER A 50 -5.53 14.28 -34.83
N LYS A 51 -6.52 13.55 -34.30
CA LYS A 51 -6.54 13.08 -32.90
C LYS A 51 -5.39 12.11 -32.59
N TRP A 52 -4.84 11.46 -33.59
CA TRP A 52 -3.66 10.59 -33.49
C TRP A 52 -2.36 11.30 -33.84
N SER A 53 -2.42 12.65 -34.05
CA SER A 53 -1.28 13.48 -34.46
C SER A 53 -0.65 13.03 -35.79
N THR A 54 -1.47 12.53 -36.72
CA THR A 54 -1.05 12.07 -38.05
C THR A 54 -2.13 12.40 -39.09
N ASP A 55 -1.75 12.44 -40.37
CA ASP A 55 -2.67 12.47 -41.51
C ASP A 55 -2.80 11.10 -42.19
N ASP A 56 -1.97 10.15 -41.81
CA ASP A 56 -1.86 8.84 -42.42
C ASP A 56 -2.61 7.79 -41.62
N VAL A 57 -3.46 7.05 -42.30
CA VAL A 57 -4.29 5.96 -41.73
C VAL A 57 -3.91 4.64 -42.39
N TYR A 58 -3.84 3.60 -41.62
CA TYR A 58 -3.48 2.26 -42.04
C TYR A 58 -4.60 1.29 -41.73
N LEU A 59 -4.91 0.41 -42.69
CA LEU A 59 -5.80 -0.73 -42.47
C LEU A 59 -5.03 -1.79 -41.71
N TRP A 60 -5.63 -2.32 -40.62
CA TRP A 60 -5.21 -3.53 -39.96
C TRP A 60 -6.32 -4.55 -40.15
N THR A 61 -6.00 -5.75 -40.68
CA THR A 61 -7.00 -6.70 -41.07
C THR A 61 -6.58 -8.15 -40.79
N TRP A 62 -7.53 -8.98 -40.49
CA TRP A 62 -7.41 -10.43 -40.28
C TRP A 62 -8.63 -11.13 -40.89
N PHE A 63 -8.66 -12.45 -40.84
CA PHE A 63 -9.78 -13.18 -41.45
C PHE A 63 -10.09 -14.49 -40.73
N PHE A 64 -11.30 -14.96 -40.98
CA PHE A 64 -11.84 -16.22 -40.49
C PHE A 64 -12.19 -17.12 -41.69
N ASP A 65 -12.11 -18.42 -41.49
CA ASP A 65 -12.55 -19.37 -42.50
C ASP A 65 -14.10 -19.44 -42.59
N SER A 66 -14.63 -20.31 -43.48
CA SER A 66 -16.07 -20.49 -43.64
C SER A 66 -16.78 -21.13 -42.43
N ASN A 67 -16.05 -21.61 -41.42
CA ASN A 67 -16.54 -22.16 -40.16
C ASN A 67 -16.43 -21.14 -38.99
N ASP A 68 -16.11 -19.89 -39.32
CA ASP A 68 -15.93 -18.80 -38.32
C ASP A 68 -14.74 -19.00 -37.40
N VAL A 69 -13.70 -19.72 -37.85
CA VAL A 69 -12.47 -19.93 -37.10
C VAL A 69 -11.41 -18.93 -37.60
N GLU A 70 -10.82 -18.14 -36.67
CA GLU A 70 -9.74 -17.21 -37.02
C GLU A 70 -8.54 -18.00 -37.58
N VAL A 71 -8.04 -17.58 -38.73
CA VAL A 71 -6.93 -18.26 -39.42
C VAL A 71 -5.62 -17.53 -39.14
N SER A 72 -4.72 -18.19 -38.40
CA SER A 72 -3.35 -17.73 -38.21
C SER A 72 -2.55 -17.92 -39.49
N SER A 73 -2.11 -16.84 -40.13
CA SER A 73 -1.26 -16.89 -41.32
C SER A 73 0.22 -16.65 -40.96
N GLN A 74 1.11 -17.35 -41.68
CA GLN A 74 2.55 -17.07 -41.60
C GLN A 74 2.95 -15.81 -42.38
N ILE A 75 2.02 -15.21 -43.10
CA ILE A 75 2.22 -13.99 -43.90
C ILE A 75 1.81 -12.81 -43.04
N ASN A 76 2.76 -11.97 -42.69
CA ASN A 76 2.49 -10.73 -42.00
C ASN A 76 2.23 -9.60 -42.99
N TRP A 77 0.99 -9.44 -43.48
CA TRP A 77 0.59 -8.33 -44.36
C TRP A 77 0.49 -7.00 -43.63
N ASN A 78 0.10 -6.98 -42.34
CA ASN A 78 -0.13 -5.80 -41.54
C ASN A 78 1.20 -5.09 -41.12
N GLY A 79 2.26 -5.86 -40.90
CA GLY A 79 3.48 -5.38 -40.23
C GLY A 79 3.39 -5.54 -38.70
N GLU A 80 4.13 -4.74 -37.97
CA GLU A 80 4.09 -4.71 -36.51
C GLU A 80 3.06 -3.70 -36.03
N TRP A 81 2.48 -3.92 -34.84
CA TRP A 81 1.45 -3.03 -34.29
C TRP A 81 1.94 -1.57 -34.15
N ASN A 82 3.19 -1.40 -33.75
CA ASN A 82 3.84 -0.09 -33.63
C ASN A 82 4.42 0.44 -34.96
N ASN A 83 4.36 -0.34 -36.05
CA ASN A 83 4.90 0.07 -37.36
C ASN A 83 4.21 -0.70 -38.50
N SER A 84 2.98 -0.29 -38.90
CA SER A 84 2.24 -0.85 -40.02
C SER A 84 3.02 -0.72 -41.33
N LYS A 85 2.90 -1.72 -42.21
CA LYS A 85 3.51 -1.68 -43.56
C LYS A 85 2.90 -0.57 -44.40
N GLU A 86 3.71 0.09 -45.18
CA GLU A 86 3.26 1.11 -46.14
C GLU A 86 2.24 0.59 -47.18
N SER A 87 2.30 -0.73 -47.49
CA SER A 87 1.34 -1.38 -48.34
C SER A 87 -0.10 -1.42 -47.80
N MET A 88 -0.25 -1.20 -46.49
CA MET A 88 -1.56 -1.17 -45.81
C MET A 88 -2.07 0.26 -45.58
N LYS A 89 -1.38 1.27 -46.08
CA LYS A 89 -1.80 2.66 -45.99
C LYS A 89 -3.09 2.91 -46.79
N MET A 90 -4.08 3.47 -46.11
CA MET A 90 -5.38 3.79 -46.71
C MET A 90 -5.29 5.10 -47.52
N THR A 91 -6.08 5.19 -48.56
CA THR A 91 -6.19 6.39 -49.39
C THR A 91 -7.24 7.34 -48.81
N LYS A 92 -6.87 8.59 -48.56
CA LYS A 92 -7.82 9.63 -48.16
C LYS A 92 -8.58 10.10 -49.39
N ASN A 93 -9.89 9.97 -49.37
CA ASN A 93 -10.79 10.39 -50.47
C ASN A 93 -11.16 11.87 -50.33
N SER A 94 -11.65 12.46 -51.42
CA SER A 94 -12.07 13.89 -51.46
C SER A 94 -13.28 14.20 -50.56
N ASP A 95 -14.06 13.21 -50.19
CA ASP A 95 -15.21 13.29 -49.25
C ASP A 95 -14.82 13.16 -47.78
N GLY A 96 -13.52 13.01 -47.50
CA GLY A 96 -13.03 12.86 -46.13
C GLY A 96 -12.99 11.41 -45.63
N THR A 97 -13.47 10.44 -46.40
CA THR A 97 -13.37 9.02 -46.06
C THR A 97 -11.97 8.46 -46.33
N PHE A 98 -11.62 7.36 -45.69
CA PHE A 98 -10.41 6.59 -46.00
C PHE A 98 -10.80 5.24 -46.61
N SER A 99 -10.07 4.82 -47.65
CA SER A 99 -10.38 3.57 -48.35
C SER A 99 -9.14 2.75 -48.69
N PHE A 100 -9.36 1.41 -48.77
CA PHE A 100 -8.34 0.47 -49.20
C PHE A 100 -8.95 -0.58 -50.15
N GLU A 101 -8.24 -0.87 -51.21
CA GLU A 101 -8.71 -1.84 -52.25
C GLU A 101 -7.80 -3.04 -52.28
N PHE A 102 -8.41 -4.24 -52.24
CA PHE A 102 -7.70 -5.52 -52.34
C PHE A 102 -8.63 -6.64 -52.77
N THR A 103 -8.04 -7.75 -53.19
CA THR A 103 -8.74 -9.02 -53.36
C THR A 103 -8.42 -9.87 -52.13
N PRO A 104 -9.42 -10.31 -51.33
CA PRO A 104 -9.17 -11.07 -50.11
C PRO A 104 -8.26 -12.27 -50.28
N THR A 105 -8.56 -13.12 -51.30
CA THR A 105 -7.74 -14.31 -51.57
C THR A 105 -6.30 -13.99 -51.97
N GLU A 106 -6.05 -12.84 -52.62
CA GLU A 106 -4.72 -12.41 -52.99
C GLU A 106 -3.97 -11.84 -51.77
N LEU A 107 -4.63 -11.03 -50.95
CA LEU A 107 -4.02 -10.41 -49.77
C LEU A 107 -3.65 -11.44 -48.71
N PHE A 108 -4.60 -12.31 -48.39
CA PHE A 108 -4.45 -13.31 -47.33
C PHE A 108 -3.81 -14.61 -47.81
N GLN A 109 -3.72 -14.83 -49.16
CA GLN A 109 -3.24 -16.05 -49.79
C GLN A 109 -3.98 -17.30 -49.25
N TYR A 110 -5.31 -17.18 -49.14
CA TYR A 110 -6.18 -18.17 -48.58
C TYR A 110 -7.51 -18.17 -49.36
N GLU A 111 -8.08 -19.34 -49.61
CA GLU A 111 -9.38 -19.54 -50.27
C GLU A 111 -10.40 -20.01 -49.22
N GLY A 112 -11.66 -19.65 -49.40
CA GLY A 112 -12.73 -20.02 -48.46
C GLY A 112 -12.82 -19.11 -47.23
N ILE A 113 -12.56 -17.84 -47.43
CA ILE A 113 -12.69 -16.80 -46.40
C ILE A 113 -14.17 -16.57 -46.12
N GLY A 114 -14.59 -16.72 -44.86
CA GLY A 114 -15.96 -16.51 -44.40
C GLY A 114 -16.23 -15.15 -43.83
N LYS A 115 -15.21 -14.53 -43.21
CA LYS A 115 -15.31 -13.22 -42.57
C LYS A 115 -14.00 -12.47 -42.57
N ILE A 116 -14.04 -11.17 -42.71
CA ILE A 116 -12.87 -10.29 -42.66
C ILE A 116 -13.03 -9.30 -41.52
N GLY A 117 -12.10 -9.34 -40.55
CA GLY A 117 -11.96 -8.34 -39.50
C GLY A 117 -11.12 -7.16 -39.98
N VAL A 118 -11.51 -5.94 -39.62
CA VAL A 118 -10.81 -4.71 -39.97
C VAL A 118 -10.84 -3.71 -38.83
N LEU A 119 -9.78 -2.92 -38.71
CA LEU A 119 -9.78 -1.67 -38.00
C LEU A 119 -8.86 -0.67 -38.73
N ALA A 120 -9.09 0.61 -38.51
CA ALA A 120 -8.21 1.67 -38.97
C ALA A 120 -7.33 2.17 -37.80
N LYS A 121 -6.05 2.43 -38.07
CA LYS A 121 -5.12 2.87 -37.04
C LYS A 121 -4.08 3.84 -37.59
N ALA A 122 -3.42 4.56 -36.68
CA ALA A 122 -2.17 5.25 -37.01
C ALA A 122 -1.08 4.23 -37.40
N LYS A 123 0.00 4.64 -38.05
CA LYS A 123 1.13 3.77 -38.37
C LYS A 123 1.68 3.07 -37.13
N ASP A 124 1.82 3.85 -36.04
CA ASP A 124 2.07 3.36 -34.69
C ASP A 124 0.73 3.32 -33.93
N GLY A 125 0.26 2.12 -33.66
CA GLY A 125 -1.01 1.87 -32.95
C GLY A 125 -0.91 1.91 -31.44
N THR A 126 0.28 2.18 -30.87
CA THR A 126 0.45 2.29 -29.41
C THR A 126 -0.35 3.46 -28.84
N GLY A 127 -0.86 3.30 -27.63
CA GLY A 127 -1.74 4.30 -27.00
C GLY A 127 -3.16 4.30 -27.62
N ASP A 128 -3.63 3.13 -28.11
CA ASP A 128 -4.96 2.91 -28.68
C ASP A 128 -5.34 3.88 -29.83
N LYS A 129 -4.37 4.24 -30.66
CA LYS A 129 -4.59 5.06 -31.86
C LYS A 129 -5.25 4.23 -32.95
N LYS A 130 -6.48 3.81 -32.70
CA LYS A 130 -7.26 2.88 -33.58
C LYS A 130 -8.74 3.20 -33.56
N THR A 131 -9.50 2.53 -34.44
CA THR A 131 -10.95 2.35 -34.35
C THR A 131 -11.25 1.03 -33.62
N PRO A 132 -12.48 0.81 -33.16
CA PRO A 132 -12.95 -0.53 -32.82
C PRO A 132 -12.84 -1.50 -34.00
N ASP A 133 -12.85 -2.79 -33.67
CA ASP A 133 -12.86 -3.85 -34.63
C ASP A 133 -14.22 -3.86 -35.38
N TYR A 134 -14.19 -4.09 -36.67
CA TYR A 134 -15.36 -4.25 -37.49
C TYR A 134 -15.22 -5.50 -38.38
N PHE A 135 -16.35 -6.17 -38.71
CA PHE A 135 -16.35 -7.41 -39.45
C PHE A 135 -17.23 -7.33 -40.68
N PHE A 136 -16.73 -7.85 -41.81
CA PHE A 136 -17.47 -8.03 -43.06
C PHE A 136 -17.65 -9.50 -43.33
N GLU A 137 -18.90 -9.93 -43.59
CA GLU A 137 -19.21 -11.28 -44.03
C GLU A 137 -18.87 -11.47 -45.51
N VAL A 138 -18.19 -12.53 -45.85
CA VAL A 138 -17.78 -12.86 -47.25
C VAL A 138 -18.74 -13.83 -47.84
N GLY A 139 -19.24 -13.50 -49.02
CA GLY A 139 -20.24 -14.33 -49.74
C GLY A 139 -21.60 -14.41 -49.05
N ARG A 140 -21.81 -13.64 -48.00
CA ARG A 140 -23.02 -13.60 -47.20
C ARG A 140 -23.70 -12.23 -47.27
N PHE A 141 -24.99 -12.19 -46.91
CA PHE A 141 -25.71 -10.95 -46.72
C PHE A 141 -25.28 -10.29 -45.39
N ASP A 142 -25.29 -8.94 -45.35
CA ASP A 142 -25.01 -8.22 -44.12
C ASP A 142 -26.24 -8.12 -43.22
N LEU A 143 -25.98 -8.17 -41.94
CA LEU A 143 -27.00 -7.97 -40.90
C LEU A 143 -26.66 -6.74 -40.02
N THR A 144 -27.72 -6.03 -39.64
CA THR A 144 -27.64 -4.96 -38.64
C THR A 144 -28.59 -5.29 -37.50
N ILE A 145 -28.07 -5.47 -36.28
CA ILE A 145 -28.87 -5.60 -35.08
C ILE A 145 -29.40 -4.23 -34.71
N ASN A 146 -30.72 -4.05 -34.76
CA ASN A 146 -31.40 -2.79 -34.41
C ASN A 146 -31.74 -2.77 -32.93
N SER A 147 -32.09 -3.92 -32.33
CA SER A 147 -32.44 -4.13 -30.92
C SER A 147 -32.24 -5.61 -30.58
N PRO A 148 -31.79 -5.95 -29.35
CA PRO A 148 -31.19 -5.07 -28.38
C PRO A 148 -29.76 -4.60 -28.78
N LYS A 149 -29.30 -3.45 -28.27
CA LYS A 149 -27.93 -2.94 -28.53
C LYS A 149 -26.91 -3.46 -27.52
N ILE A 150 -27.38 -4.02 -26.41
CA ILE A 150 -26.60 -4.61 -25.34
C ILE A 150 -26.87 -6.12 -25.27
N ASN A 151 -25.83 -6.86 -24.88
CA ASN A 151 -25.94 -8.33 -24.69
C ASN A 151 -24.98 -8.70 -23.52
N PRO A 152 -25.46 -9.36 -22.46
CA PRO A 152 -26.84 -9.81 -22.24
C PRO A 152 -27.81 -8.66 -21.97
N VAL A 153 -29.09 -8.91 -22.23
CA VAL A 153 -30.19 -7.99 -21.93
C VAL A 153 -31.09 -8.55 -20.83
N ILE A 154 -31.51 -7.69 -19.90
CA ILE A 154 -32.42 -8.12 -18.83
C ILE A 154 -33.88 -7.99 -19.33
N LEU A 155 -34.64 -9.06 -19.19
CA LEU A 155 -36.07 -9.11 -19.44
C LEU A 155 -36.80 -8.98 -18.11
N GLU A 156 -37.40 -7.82 -17.88
CA GLU A 156 -38.23 -7.56 -16.69
C GLU A 156 -39.39 -8.51 -16.62
N ARG A 157 -39.86 -8.86 -15.42
CA ARG A 157 -40.94 -9.86 -15.26
C ARG A 157 -42.23 -9.51 -15.94
N GLU A 158 -42.67 -8.23 -15.90
CA GLU A 158 -43.86 -7.71 -16.57
C GLU A 158 -43.52 -7.07 -17.92
N GLY A 159 -42.23 -6.96 -18.27
CA GLY A 159 -41.71 -6.23 -19.43
C GLY A 159 -41.64 -7.01 -20.71
N SER A 160 -41.05 -6.40 -21.72
CA SER A 160 -40.74 -7.01 -23.01
C SER A 160 -39.39 -6.53 -23.56
N VAL A 161 -38.72 -7.41 -24.28
CA VAL A 161 -37.50 -7.11 -25.06
C VAL A 161 -37.79 -7.36 -26.54
N ASN A 162 -37.56 -6.33 -27.37
CA ASN A 162 -37.71 -6.47 -28.81
C ASN A 162 -36.41 -6.94 -29.44
N ILE A 163 -36.42 -8.09 -30.16
CA ILE A 163 -35.33 -8.53 -31.02
C ILE A 163 -35.63 -8.04 -32.42
N SER A 164 -34.83 -7.12 -32.94
CA SER A 164 -35.00 -6.54 -34.27
C SER A 164 -33.66 -6.51 -35.02
N VAL A 165 -33.71 -7.06 -36.25
CA VAL A 165 -32.55 -7.17 -37.14
C VAL A 165 -32.97 -6.77 -38.54
N SER A 166 -32.12 -6.08 -39.27
CA SER A 166 -32.28 -5.79 -40.69
C SER A 166 -31.17 -6.45 -41.55
N SER A 167 -31.51 -6.84 -42.75
CA SER A 167 -30.59 -7.43 -43.72
C SER A 167 -30.52 -6.59 -44.98
N THR A 168 -29.41 -6.63 -45.66
CA THR A 168 -29.22 -6.06 -47.01
C THR A 168 -30.10 -6.75 -48.04
N ASN A 169 -30.37 -8.05 -47.87
CA ASN A 169 -31.16 -8.89 -48.79
C ASN A 169 -32.45 -9.37 -48.13
N GLU A 170 -33.42 -9.82 -48.94
CA GLU A 170 -34.56 -10.61 -48.43
C GLU A 170 -34.05 -12.00 -48.02
N ILE A 171 -34.25 -12.37 -46.76
CA ILE A 171 -33.81 -13.64 -46.17
C ILE A 171 -34.90 -14.26 -45.31
N ASN A 172 -34.66 -15.49 -44.86
CA ASN A 172 -35.52 -16.19 -43.92
C ASN A 172 -34.93 -16.07 -42.50
N TYR A 173 -35.72 -15.66 -41.54
CA TYR A 173 -35.34 -15.55 -40.13
C TYR A 173 -36.08 -16.63 -39.31
N TYR A 174 -35.34 -17.34 -38.45
CA TYR A 174 -35.88 -18.30 -37.49
C TYR A 174 -35.36 -17.96 -36.08
N LEU A 175 -36.25 -17.53 -35.21
CA LEU A 175 -35.93 -17.35 -33.80
C LEU A 175 -36.08 -18.69 -33.09
N MET A 176 -35.03 -19.13 -32.42
CA MET A 176 -34.92 -20.48 -31.89
C MET A 176 -34.52 -20.47 -30.41
N ASN A 177 -35.02 -21.50 -29.68
CA ASN A 177 -34.50 -21.91 -28.38
C ASN A 177 -33.93 -23.35 -28.58
N GLY A 178 -32.60 -23.47 -28.53
CA GLY A 178 -31.95 -24.70 -28.99
C GLY A 178 -32.32 -25.03 -30.42
N ASP A 179 -32.93 -26.19 -30.63
CA ASP A 179 -33.41 -26.65 -31.94
C ASP A 179 -34.89 -26.33 -32.21
N GLN A 180 -35.61 -25.78 -31.22
CA GLN A 180 -37.02 -25.42 -31.36
C GLN A 180 -37.17 -24.06 -32.00
N VAL A 181 -37.89 -23.96 -33.13
CA VAL A 181 -38.29 -22.68 -33.72
C VAL A 181 -39.45 -22.08 -32.92
N LEU A 182 -39.24 -20.91 -32.36
CA LEU A 182 -40.26 -20.16 -31.62
C LEU A 182 -41.06 -19.22 -32.51
N PHE A 183 -40.40 -18.65 -33.52
CA PHE A 183 -41.02 -17.75 -34.50
C PHE A 183 -40.22 -17.73 -35.80
N GLU A 184 -40.92 -17.56 -36.92
CA GLU A 184 -40.28 -17.43 -38.24
C GLU A 184 -40.80 -16.19 -38.99
N SER A 185 -39.93 -15.58 -39.80
CA SER A 185 -40.28 -14.53 -40.75
C SER A 185 -39.58 -14.81 -42.08
N LEU A 186 -40.31 -15.11 -43.10
CA LEU A 186 -39.81 -15.61 -44.36
C LEU A 186 -39.81 -14.50 -45.43
N ASN A 187 -38.76 -14.46 -46.28
CA ASN A 187 -38.62 -13.55 -47.42
C ASN A 187 -38.74 -12.09 -47.01
N ASN A 188 -38.06 -11.67 -45.94
CA ASN A 188 -38.12 -10.30 -45.43
C ASN A 188 -36.72 -9.69 -45.32
N LYS A 189 -36.61 -8.36 -45.44
CA LYS A 189 -35.42 -7.59 -45.14
C LYS A 189 -35.30 -7.23 -43.68
N THR A 190 -36.37 -7.38 -42.90
CA THR A 190 -36.38 -7.02 -41.50
C THR A 190 -37.03 -8.09 -40.66
N PHE A 191 -36.50 -8.31 -39.50
CA PHE A 191 -37.08 -9.14 -38.46
C PHE A 191 -37.40 -8.25 -37.23
N SER A 192 -38.55 -8.47 -36.62
CA SER A 192 -38.87 -7.85 -35.33
C SER A 192 -39.80 -8.75 -34.54
N LYS A 193 -39.42 -9.06 -33.29
CA LYS A 193 -40.24 -9.87 -32.40
C LYS A 193 -40.04 -9.49 -30.95
N ASP A 194 -41.15 -9.27 -30.25
CA ASP A 194 -41.15 -9.02 -28.80
C ASP A 194 -41.09 -10.34 -28.06
N ILE A 195 -40.19 -10.39 -27.07
CA ILE A 195 -40.03 -11.46 -26.09
C ILE A 195 -40.55 -10.92 -24.78
N LEU A 196 -41.45 -11.64 -24.13
CA LEU A 196 -42.20 -11.21 -22.97
C LEU A 196 -41.65 -11.84 -21.69
N GLY A 197 -41.69 -11.08 -20.61
CA GLY A 197 -41.39 -11.57 -19.27
C GLY A 197 -42.45 -12.54 -18.75
N PRO A 198 -42.15 -13.34 -17.72
CA PRO A 198 -43.04 -14.38 -17.21
C PRO A 198 -44.41 -13.87 -16.75
N ASP A 199 -44.45 -12.67 -16.19
CA ASP A 199 -45.66 -12.07 -15.58
C ASP A 199 -46.37 -11.09 -16.55
N SER A 200 -45.86 -10.90 -17.76
CA SER A 200 -46.50 -10.03 -18.77
C SER A 200 -47.93 -10.48 -19.06
N GLU A 201 -48.88 -9.56 -19.12
CA GLU A 201 -50.27 -9.83 -19.47
C GLU A 201 -50.47 -9.95 -21.01
N ASN A 202 -49.49 -9.59 -21.81
CA ASN A 202 -49.55 -9.63 -23.27
C ASN A 202 -49.45 -11.05 -23.82
N ASP A 203 -50.09 -11.28 -24.98
CA ASP A 203 -49.95 -12.52 -25.73
C ASP A 203 -48.65 -12.50 -26.55
N GLY A 204 -47.85 -13.58 -26.47
CA GLY A 204 -46.58 -13.69 -27.19
C GLY A 204 -45.68 -14.78 -26.69
N ILE A 205 -44.40 -14.70 -27.06
CA ILE A 205 -43.35 -15.61 -26.59
C ILE A 205 -42.91 -15.16 -25.20
N LYS A 206 -43.33 -15.90 -24.17
CA LYS A 206 -42.91 -15.64 -22.76
C LYS A 206 -41.72 -16.50 -22.39
N LEU A 207 -40.73 -15.91 -21.73
CA LEU A 207 -39.64 -16.64 -21.12
C LEU A 207 -39.87 -16.68 -19.60
N ILE A 208 -39.72 -17.89 -19.06
CA ILE A 208 -39.83 -18.13 -17.59
C ILE A 208 -38.46 -18.32 -16.92
N GLU A 209 -37.42 -18.52 -17.72
CA GLU A 209 -36.02 -18.70 -17.28
C GLU A 209 -35.06 -18.01 -18.25
N SER A 210 -33.89 -17.68 -17.77
CA SER A 210 -32.83 -17.08 -18.58
C SER A 210 -32.29 -18.05 -19.60
N ILE A 211 -32.20 -17.61 -20.85
CA ILE A 211 -31.76 -18.45 -22.01
C ILE A 211 -30.98 -17.62 -23.02
N THR A 212 -30.20 -18.31 -23.84
CA THR A 212 -29.67 -17.75 -25.10
C THR A 212 -30.61 -18.04 -26.23
N LEU A 213 -31.26 -17.04 -26.79
CA LEU A 213 -32.06 -17.14 -28.02
C LEU A 213 -31.14 -17.03 -29.24
N ARG A 214 -31.29 -17.93 -30.19
CA ARG A 214 -30.56 -17.89 -31.45
C ARG A 214 -31.47 -17.42 -32.59
N LEU A 215 -31.08 -16.36 -33.28
CA LEU A 215 -31.73 -15.94 -34.53
C LEU A 215 -30.93 -16.49 -35.71
N LEU A 216 -31.43 -17.55 -36.34
CA LEU A 216 -30.87 -18.13 -37.55
C LEU A 216 -31.42 -17.36 -38.78
N CYS A 217 -30.49 -16.69 -39.49
CA CYS A 217 -30.75 -15.92 -40.69
C CYS A 217 -30.25 -16.71 -41.90
N LYS A 218 -31.14 -17.08 -42.85
CA LYS A 218 -30.78 -17.91 -44.01
C LYS A 218 -31.11 -17.22 -45.32
N ASP A 219 -30.21 -17.31 -46.27
CA ASP A 219 -30.46 -16.92 -47.65
C ASP A 219 -31.64 -17.74 -48.25
N ILE A 220 -32.42 -17.11 -49.10
CA ILE A 220 -33.58 -17.71 -49.71
C ILE A 220 -33.16 -18.75 -50.76
N ASN A 221 -32.08 -18.52 -51.48
CA ASN A 221 -31.62 -19.30 -52.62
C ASN A 221 -30.54 -20.31 -52.27
N ASP A 222 -29.79 -20.09 -51.16
CA ASP A 222 -28.74 -20.96 -50.68
C ASP A 222 -28.91 -21.28 -49.19
N SER A 223 -29.32 -22.47 -48.86
CA SER A 223 -29.56 -22.95 -47.52
C SER A 223 -28.25 -23.08 -46.70
N ASN A 224 -27.10 -23.13 -47.35
CA ASN A 224 -25.79 -23.19 -46.72
C ASN A 224 -25.25 -21.78 -46.41
N ASN A 225 -25.82 -20.72 -47.00
CA ASN A 225 -25.52 -19.34 -46.68
C ASN A 225 -26.42 -18.89 -45.53
N PHE A 226 -25.87 -18.89 -44.29
CA PHE A 226 -26.60 -18.48 -43.09
C PHE A 226 -25.70 -17.80 -42.06
N ILE A 227 -26.29 -16.98 -41.21
CA ILE A 227 -25.67 -16.33 -40.07
C ILE A 227 -26.49 -16.65 -38.82
N ASN A 228 -25.83 -16.94 -37.71
CA ASN A 228 -26.46 -17.07 -36.40
C ASN A 228 -26.16 -15.83 -35.56
N LEU A 229 -27.18 -15.24 -34.99
CA LEU A 229 -27.04 -14.19 -33.96
C LEU A 229 -27.55 -14.75 -32.63
N ASN A 230 -26.76 -14.61 -31.59
CA ASN A 230 -27.14 -15.05 -30.26
C ASN A 230 -27.51 -13.86 -29.40
N PHE A 231 -28.63 -13.99 -28.67
CA PHE A 231 -29.12 -13.00 -27.70
C PHE A 231 -29.27 -13.66 -26.34
N ASP A 232 -28.43 -13.27 -25.42
CA ASP A 232 -28.49 -13.76 -24.05
C ASP A 232 -29.56 -12.96 -23.30
N ILE A 233 -30.68 -13.63 -23.00
CA ILE A 233 -31.81 -13.03 -22.30
C ILE A 233 -31.78 -13.49 -20.84
N VAL A 234 -31.56 -12.55 -19.92
CA VAL A 234 -31.62 -12.80 -18.49
C VAL A 234 -33.00 -12.41 -17.99
N VAL A 235 -33.78 -13.37 -17.56
CA VAL A 235 -35.08 -13.11 -16.96
C VAL A 235 -34.88 -12.62 -15.54
N GLU A 236 -35.47 -11.46 -15.22
CA GLU A 236 -35.42 -10.89 -13.87
C GLU A 236 -35.98 -11.88 -12.83
N PRO A 237 -35.24 -12.23 -11.78
CA PRO A 237 -35.71 -13.09 -10.72
C PRO A 237 -36.79 -12.39 -9.87
N SER A 238 -37.58 -13.16 -9.11
CA SER A 238 -38.40 -12.56 -8.06
C SER A 238 -37.49 -12.15 -6.90
N SER A 239 -37.38 -10.85 -6.65
CA SER A 239 -36.61 -10.35 -5.51
C SER A 239 -37.21 -10.83 -4.17
N ILE A 240 -36.35 -11.15 -3.22
CA ILE A 240 -36.76 -11.56 -1.87
C ILE A 240 -36.29 -10.46 -0.91
N GLU A 241 -37.23 -9.69 -0.40
CA GLU A 241 -36.98 -8.78 0.72
C GLU A 241 -37.00 -9.54 2.04
N LYS A 242 -35.87 -9.55 2.74
CA LYS A 242 -35.70 -10.28 3.99
C LYS A 242 -34.63 -9.64 4.86
N GLU A 243 -34.91 -9.46 6.15
CA GLU A 243 -33.90 -9.02 7.12
C GLU A 243 -32.92 -10.19 7.41
N PRO A 244 -31.63 -9.92 7.57
CA PRO A 244 -30.69 -10.92 8.05
C PRO A 244 -30.97 -11.29 9.52
N PRO A 245 -30.54 -12.48 9.99
CA PRO A 245 -30.84 -12.94 11.35
C PRO A 245 -30.13 -12.16 12.45
N PHE A 246 -29.09 -11.42 12.11
CA PHE A 246 -28.33 -10.51 12.97
C PHE A 246 -27.68 -9.42 12.11
N GLU A 247 -27.08 -8.43 12.72
CA GLU A 247 -26.35 -7.40 12.00
C GLU A 247 -25.13 -7.99 11.28
N LEU A 248 -25.06 -7.81 9.96
CA LEU A 248 -23.98 -8.26 9.11
C LEU A 248 -23.08 -7.08 8.72
N HIS A 249 -21.79 -7.33 8.61
CA HIS A 249 -20.86 -6.45 7.94
C HIS A 249 -20.64 -6.89 6.49
N ASP A 250 -20.19 -5.96 5.62
CA ASP A 250 -19.91 -6.29 4.21
C ASP A 250 -18.74 -7.29 4.14
N GLY A 251 -18.85 -8.26 3.22
CA GLY A 251 -17.95 -9.41 3.10
C GLY A 251 -18.48 -10.67 3.75
N VAL A 252 -17.60 -11.58 4.13
CA VAL A 252 -17.89 -12.86 4.75
C VAL A 252 -18.14 -12.69 6.25
N ASN A 253 -19.27 -13.20 6.75
CA ASN A 253 -19.60 -13.24 8.17
C ASN A 253 -19.66 -14.69 8.64
N TYR A 254 -18.71 -15.10 9.47
CA TYR A 254 -18.64 -16.43 10.07
C TYR A 254 -19.56 -16.55 11.27
N VAL A 255 -20.12 -17.73 11.49
CA VAL A 255 -21.03 -18.00 12.62
C VAL A 255 -20.23 -18.63 13.76
N ASN A 256 -20.23 -17.99 14.94
CA ASN A 256 -19.52 -18.53 16.09
C ASN A 256 -20.04 -19.89 16.48
N GLY A 257 -19.18 -20.92 16.42
CA GLY A 257 -19.49 -22.30 16.80
C GLY A 257 -20.25 -23.11 15.74
N ASP A 258 -20.36 -22.61 14.52
CA ASP A 258 -20.95 -23.33 13.38
C ASP A 258 -20.14 -23.03 12.10
N ASP A 259 -19.10 -23.82 11.86
CA ASP A 259 -18.22 -23.69 10.70
C ASP A 259 -18.86 -24.21 9.38
N SER A 260 -20.06 -24.82 9.46
CA SER A 260 -20.80 -25.27 8.28
C SER A 260 -21.61 -24.16 7.60
N LYS A 261 -21.60 -22.95 8.19
CA LYS A 261 -22.46 -21.84 7.75
C LYS A 261 -21.72 -20.52 7.76
N ILE A 262 -21.98 -19.73 6.70
CA ILE A 262 -21.57 -18.32 6.60
C ILE A 262 -22.70 -17.45 6.09
N TYR A 263 -22.58 -16.15 6.33
CA TYR A 263 -23.40 -15.14 5.65
C TYR A 263 -22.52 -14.23 4.81
N LEU A 264 -22.97 -13.92 3.62
CA LEU A 264 -22.33 -12.95 2.73
C LEU A 264 -23.18 -11.69 2.68
N GLN A 265 -22.57 -10.53 2.77
CA GLN A 265 -23.24 -9.25 2.57
C GLN A 265 -22.46 -8.40 1.58
N LEU A 266 -23.15 -7.75 0.66
CA LEU A 266 -22.59 -6.80 -0.30
C LEU A 266 -23.40 -5.52 -0.34
N ASN A 267 -22.75 -4.38 -0.18
CA ASN A 267 -23.34 -3.07 -0.44
C ASN A 267 -23.09 -2.69 -1.91
N ALA A 268 -24.13 -2.77 -2.72
CA ALA A 268 -24.06 -2.49 -4.16
C ALA A 268 -25.20 -1.54 -4.59
N PRO A 269 -25.12 -0.23 -4.25
CA PRO A 269 -26.12 0.73 -4.63
C PRO A 269 -26.31 0.80 -6.15
N ASN A 270 -27.54 1.03 -6.59
CA ASN A 270 -27.95 1.08 -7.99
C ASN A 270 -27.77 -0.26 -8.75
N LYS A 271 -27.69 -1.38 -8.05
CA LYS A 271 -27.76 -2.73 -8.63
C LYS A 271 -29.09 -3.36 -8.29
N ASP A 272 -29.59 -4.19 -9.22
CA ASP A 272 -30.97 -4.69 -9.15
C ASP A 272 -31.06 -6.06 -8.49
N PHE A 273 -30.18 -6.97 -8.85
CA PHE A 273 -30.09 -8.30 -8.23
C PHE A 273 -28.70 -8.92 -8.40
N ILE A 274 -28.37 -9.83 -7.52
CA ILE A 274 -27.03 -10.44 -7.45
C ILE A 274 -27.16 -11.93 -7.21
N TYR A 275 -26.41 -12.72 -8.00
CA TYR A 275 -26.20 -14.15 -7.73
C TYR A 275 -24.83 -14.37 -7.11
N VAL A 276 -24.76 -15.34 -6.18
CA VAL A 276 -23.49 -15.84 -5.62
C VAL A 276 -23.18 -17.17 -6.29
N LEU A 277 -22.08 -17.22 -7.02
CA LEU A 277 -21.67 -18.40 -7.79
C LEU A 277 -20.34 -18.93 -7.25
N GLY A 278 -20.33 -20.14 -6.79
CA GLY A 278 -19.16 -20.79 -6.19
C GLY A 278 -19.09 -22.29 -6.47
N ASN A 279 -18.03 -22.92 -5.97
CA ASN A 279 -17.90 -24.38 -6.09
C ASN A 279 -18.95 -25.14 -5.25
N PHE A 280 -19.46 -24.54 -4.17
CA PHE A 280 -20.51 -25.11 -3.33
C PHE A 280 -21.88 -25.23 -4.05
N ASN A 281 -22.14 -24.43 -5.07
CA ASN A 281 -23.36 -24.50 -5.88
C ASN A 281 -23.09 -24.83 -7.36
N GLN A 282 -21.88 -25.31 -7.67
CA GLN A 282 -21.45 -25.70 -9.03
C GLN A 282 -21.60 -24.56 -10.06
N TYR A 283 -21.52 -23.31 -9.60
CA TYR A 283 -21.69 -22.09 -10.41
C TYR A 283 -23.08 -21.98 -11.07
N ILE A 284 -24.12 -22.62 -10.50
CA ILE A 284 -25.48 -22.63 -11.03
C ILE A 284 -26.28 -21.46 -10.47
N LYS A 285 -26.89 -20.69 -11.38
CA LYS A 285 -27.88 -19.67 -11.02
C LYS A 285 -29.21 -20.33 -10.64
N SER A 286 -29.70 -20.09 -9.44
CA SER A 286 -30.98 -20.58 -8.95
C SER A 286 -31.53 -19.58 -7.90
N ASN A 287 -32.75 -19.81 -7.43
CA ASN A 287 -33.30 -19.02 -6.33
C ASN A 287 -32.47 -19.16 -5.03
N GLU A 288 -31.74 -20.26 -4.87
CA GLU A 288 -30.87 -20.52 -3.70
C GLU A 288 -29.54 -19.76 -3.77
N SER A 289 -29.11 -19.36 -4.97
CA SER A 289 -27.93 -18.53 -5.19
C SER A 289 -28.23 -17.05 -5.33
N LEU A 290 -29.52 -16.67 -5.38
CA LEU A 290 -29.97 -15.28 -5.44
C LEU A 290 -29.89 -14.62 -4.04
N MET A 291 -29.25 -13.46 -3.97
CA MET A 291 -29.17 -12.71 -2.72
C MET A 291 -30.50 -12.07 -2.35
N ASN A 292 -30.83 -12.06 -1.04
CA ASN A 292 -31.93 -11.31 -0.48
C ASN A 292 -31.55 -9.83 -0.42
N VAL A 293 -32.54 -8.95 -0.45
CA VAL A 293 -32.40 -7.50 -0.19
C VAL A 293 -32.84 -7.22 1.25
N ASN A 294 -31.95 -6.60 2.04
CA ASN A 294 -32.32 -6.16 3.39
C ASN A 294 -33.18 -4.87 3.29
N PRO A 295 -34.47 -4.90 3.70
CA PRO A 295 -35.37 -3.76 3.55
C PRO A 295 -34.99 -2.54 4.42
N LEU A 296 -34.08 -2.71 5.40
CA LEU A 296 -33.66 -1.62 6.29
C LEU A 296 -32.57 -0.73 5.69
N ASN A 297 -31.71 -1.29 4.80
CA ASN A 297 -30.54 -0.59 4.30
C ASN A 297 -30.23 -0.85 2.82
N ASN A 298 -31.06 -1.62 2.12
CA ASN A 298 -30.95 -2.02 0.72
C ASN A 298 -29.64 -2.78 0.38
N LYS A 299 -28.97 -3.37 1.37
CA LYS A 299 -27.82 -4.24 1.12
C LYS A 299 -28.28 -5.64 0.70
N PHE A 300 -27.47 -6.27 -0.13
CA PHE A 300 -27.69 -7.65 -0.54
C PHE A 300 -27.04 -8.61 0.45
N TRP A 301 -27.73 -9.71 0.77
CA TRP A 301 -27.17 -10.74 1.66
C TRP A 301 -27.69 -12.13 1.36
N ILE A 302 -26.92 -13.15 1.69
CA ILE A 302 -27.29 -14.55 1.52
C ILE A 302 -26.68 -15.40 2.62
N GLU A 303 -27.37 -16.50 2.96
CA GLU A 303 -26.89 -17.55 3.84
C GLU A 303 -26.37 -18.71 2.99
N ILE A 304 -25.14 -19.15 3.25
CA ILE A 304 -24.53 -20.33 2.62
C ILE A 304 -24.41 -21.41 3.70
N ASN A 305 -25.00 -22.56 3.45
CA ASN A 305 -25.04 -23.68 4.39
C ASN A 305 -24.30 -24.91 3.83
N ASP A 306 -24.17 -25.94 4.66
CA ASP A 306 -23.62 -27.24 4.31
C ASP A 306 -22.13 -27.17 3.86
N LEU A 307 -21.38 -26.24 4.39
CA LEU A 307 -19.95 -26.14 4.18
C LEU A 307 -19.25 -27.20 5.04
N ASN A 308 -18.19 -27.80 4.48
CA ASN A 308 -17.34 -28.75 5.19
C ASN A 308 -16.06 -28.04 5.62
N GLU A 309 -15.74 -28.08 6.90
CA GLU A 309 -14.56 -27.44 7.49
C GLU A 309 -13.22 -27.89 6.84
N ASN A 310 -13.19 -29.05 6.18
CA ASN A 310 -11.98 -29.61 5.56
C ASN A 310 -11.89 -29.35 4.05
N GLU A 311 -12.75 -28.51 3.50
CA GLU A 311 -12.79 -28.20 2.08
C GLU A 311 -12.60 -26.70 1.82
N ASN A 312 -11.91 -26.35 0.75
CA ASN A 312 -11.79 -24.97 0.29
C ASN A 312 -13.01 -24.60 -0.54
N TYR A 313 -13.63 -23.50 -0.20
CA TYR A 313 -14.72 -22.92 -0.94
C TYR A 313 -14.32 -21.56 -1.51
N TRP A 314 -14.85 -21.24 -2.69
CA TRP A 314 -14.65 -19.94 -3.32
C TRP A 314 -15.90 -19.51 -4.08
N TYR A 315 -16.07 -18.21 -4.22
CA TYR A 315 -17.21 -17.61 -4.89
C TYR A 315 -16.86 -16.31 -5.59
N GLN A 316 -17.75 -15.91 -6.51
CA GLN A 316 -17.81 -14.57 -7.07
C GLN A 316 -19.26 -14.10 -7.07
N TYR A 317 -19.44 -12.81 -7.12
CA TYR A 317 -20.73 -12.19 -7.38
C TYR A 317 -20.94 -12.00 -8.87
N GLU A 318 -22.13 -12.31 -9.36
CA GLU A 318 -22.63 -11.91 -10.67
C GLU A 318 -23.67 -10.83 -10.43
N VAL A 319 -23.32 -9.57 -10.74
CA VAL A 319 -24.08 -8.36 -10.38
C VAL A 319 -24.78 -7.81 -11.59
N PHE A 320 -26.07 -7.54 -11.48
CA PHE A 320 -26.93 -7.13 -12.58
C PHE A 320 -27.47 -5.72 -12.41
N SER A 321 -27.49 -4.95 -13.51
CA SER A 321 -28.12 -3.64 -13.63
C SER A 321 -29.12 -3.66 -14.79
N LYS A 322 -30.41 -3.43 -14.51
CA LYS A 322 -31.47 -3.36 -15.52
C LYS A 322 -31.36 -2.12 -16.41
N SER A 323 -30.88 -1.05 -15.83
CA SER A 323 -30.78 0.24 -16.52
C SER A 323 -29.37 0.83 -16.26
N PRO A 324 -28.31 0.21 -16.78
CA PRO A 324 -26.96 0.74 -16.57
C PRO A 324 -26.84 2.12 -17.23
N VAL A 325 -25.97 2.97 -16.69
CA VAL A 325 -25.63 4.22 -17.35
C VAL A 325 -24.97 3.95 -18.69
N SER A 326 -25.04 4.90 -19.61
CA SER A 326 -24.44 4.73 -20.95
C SER A 326 -22.96 4.37 -20.84
N GLY A 327 -22.54 3.31 -21.51
CA GLY A 327 -21.18 2.78 -21.46
C GLY A 327 -20.95 1.72 -20.37
N SER A 328 -21.87 1.54 -19.42
CA SER A 328 -21.73 0.52 -18.39
C SER A 328 -22.34 -0.82 -18.77
N PRO A 329 -21.74 -1.95 -18.37
CA PRO A 329 -22.27 -3.27 -18.68
C PRO A 329 -23.53 -3.60 -17.87
N THR A 330 -24.40 -4.44 -18.45
CA THR A 330 -25.62 -4.95 -17.80
C THR A 330 -25.29 -5.94 -16.69
N VAL A 331 -24.19 -6.68 -16.84
CA VAL A 331 -23.76 -7.71 -15.91
C VAL A 331 -22.25 -7.65 -15.73
N VAL A 332 -21.80 -7.80 -14.49
CA VAL A 332 -20.38 -7.95 -14.16
C VAL A 332 -20.17 -9.11 -13.21
N LYS A 333 -19.02 -9.78 -13.35
CA LYS A 333 -18.55 -10.82 -12.43
C LYS A 333 -17.39 -10.28 -11.64
N VAL A 334 -17.50 -10.30 -10.31
CA VAL A 334 -16.50 -9.74 -9.40
C VAL A 334 -16.31 -10.64 -8.18
N ALA A 335 -15.09 -10.69 -7.66
CA ALA A 335 -14.86 -11.21 -6.32
C ALA A 335 -15.43 -10.23 -5.27
N ASP A 336 -15.48 -10.65 -4.03
CA ASP A 336 -15.93 -9.78 -2.94
C ASP A 336 -14.90 -8.64 -2.69
N PRO A 337 -15.33 -7.38 -2.62
CA PRO A 337 -14.44 -6.26 -2.29
C PRO A 337 -13.73 -6.39 -0.94
N PHE A 338 -14.31 -7.16 -0.03
CA PHE A 338 -13.78 -7.39 1.33
C PHE A 338 -13.08 -8.76 1.46
N SER A 339 -12.61 -9.30 0.35
CA SER A 339 -11.87 -10.57 0.33
C SER A 339 -10.56 -10.51 1.09
N ASN A 340 -10.27 -11.58 1.84
CA ASN A 340 -8.98 -11.75 2.50
C ASN A 340 -7.99 -12.56 1.65
N VAL A 341 -8.48 -13.35 0.71
CA VAL A 341 -7.68 -14.10 -0.28
C VAL A 341 -8.44 -14.16 -1.60
N ILE A 342 -7.73 -13.88 -2.68
CA ILE A 342 -8.24 -13.94 -4.05
C ILE A 342 -7.67 -15.14 -4.78
N ILE A 343 -8.50 -15.82 -5.59
CA ILE A 343 -8.06 -16.75 -6.62
C ILE A 343 -8.17 -16.03 -7.95
N SER A 344 -7.06 -15.88 -8.68
CA SER A 344 -6.99 -15.09 -9.91
C SER A 344 -6.59 -15.95 -11.12
N SER A 345 -7.30 -15.75 -12.23
CA SER A 345 -6.90 -16.35 -13.51
C SER A 345 -5.68 -15.66 -14.13
N TYR A 346 -5.31 -14.47 -13.63
CA TYR A 346 -4.26 -13.65 -14.23
C TYR A 346 -2.87 -14.01 -13.68
N ASP A 347 -2.74 -14.24 -12.37
CA ASP A 347 -1.45 -14.26 -11.67
C ASP A 347 -1.12 -15.62 -11.03
N ASP A 348 -2.13 -16.37 -10.56
CA ASP A 348 -1.95 -17.58 -9.75
C ASP A 348 -1.10 -18.68 -10.40
N THR A 349 -1.10 -18.76 -11.73
CA THR A 349 -0.34 -19.78 -12.48
C THR A 349 1.18 -19.67 -12.28
N ASN A 350 1.67 -18.50 -11.87
CA ASN A 350 3.09 -18.21 -11.68
C ASN A 350 3.49 -18.18 -10.21
N ILE A 351 2.56 -18.44 -9.28
CA ILE A 351 2.85 -18.51 -7.85
C ILE A 351 3.47 -19.85 -7.50
N SER A 352 4.61 -19.83 -6.81
CA SER A 352 5.30 -21.03 -6.36
C SER A 352 4.49 -21.76 -5.28
N LEU A 353 4.47 -23.10 -5.36
CA LEU A 353 3.91 -23.93 -4.28
C LEU A 353 4.76 -23.86 -2.99
N ASP A 354 5.99 -23.40 -3.04
CA ASP A 354 6.81 -23.15 -1.87
C ASP A 354 6.36 -21.87 -1.15
N SER A 355 5.96 -20.83 -1.90
CA SER A 355 5.40 -19.60 -1.34
C SER A 355 3.98 -19.81 -0.84
N TYR A 356 3.11 -20.44 -1.65
CA TYR A 356 1.72 -20.69 -1.28
C TYR A 356 1.34 -22.16 -1.44
N PRO A 357 1.63 -23.02 -0.44
CA PRO A 357 1.22 -24.42 -0.45
C PRO A 357 -0.30 -24.56 -0.55
N ASN A 358 -0.75 -25.50 -1.37
CA ASN A 358 -2.17 -25.82 -1.52
C ASN A 358 -3.05 -24.67 -2.11
N LEU A 359 -2.46 -23.73 -2.83
CA LEU A 359 -3.26 -22.74 -3.57
C LEU A 359 -4.27 -23.47 -4.48
N PRO A 360 -5.57 -23.22 -4.34
CA PRO A 360 -6.58 -23.86 -5.21
C PRO A 360 -6.34 -23.48 -6.68
N LYS A 361 -6.46 -24.45 -7.56
CA LYS A 361 -6.38 -24.16 -9.00
C LYS A 361 -7.58 -23.34 -9.44
N PHE A 362 -7.34 -22.33 -10.26
CA PHE A 362 -8.42 -21.54 -10.86
C PHE A 362 -9.45 -22.44 -11.54
N PRO A 363 -10.77 -22.25 -11.31
CA PRO A 363 -11.82 -23.11 -11.80
C PRO A 363 -11.91 -23.08 -13.33
N LYS A 364 -12.00 -24.29 -13.93
CA LYS A 364 -12.12 -24.42 -15.38
C LYS A 364 -13.43 -23.81 -15.91
N ASN A 365 -13.36 -23.18 -17.06
CA ASN A 365 -14.51 -22.55 -17.74
C ASN A 365 -15.15 -21.41 -16.96
N GLN A 366 -14.42 -20.84 -16.01
CA GLN A 366 -14.78 -19.61 -15.31
C GLN A 366 -13.82 -18.47 -15.70
N SER A 367 -14.22 -17.24 -15.43
CA SER A 367 -13.46 -16.03 -15.72
C SER A 367 -13.50 -15.06 -14.53
N GLY A 368 -12.59 -14.11 -14.51
CA GLY A 368 -12.50 -13.12 -13.45
C GLY A 368 -11.72 -13.63 -12.25
N GLU A 369 -12.11 -13.23 -11.07
CA GLU A 369 -11.48 -13.55 -9.80
C GLU A 369 -12.52 -14.06 -8.81
N PHE A 370 -12.07 -14.87 -7.86
CA PHE A 370 -12.92 -15.48 -6.85
C PHE A 370 -12.39 -15.16 -5.45
N THR A 371 -13.30 -14.97 -4.50
CA THR A 371 -13.00 -14.89 -3.08
C THR A 371 -12.87 -16.29 -2.52
N LEU A 372 -11.73 -16.58 -1.88
CA LEU A 372 -11.54 -17.82 -1.13
C LEU A 372 -12.15 -17.67 0.27
N ILE A 373 -13.02 -18.61 0.65
CA ILE A 373 -13.52 -18.73 2.03
C ILE A 373 -12.51 -19.58 2.79
N ASN A 374 -11.72 -18.94 3.66
CA ASN A 374 -10.73 -19.63 4.47
C ASN A 374 -11.24 -19.74 5.92
N GLN A 375 -11.70 -20.96 6.30
CA GLN A 375 -12.14 -21.25 7.67
C GLN A 375 -11.05 -21.93 8.52
N LEU A 376 -9.94 -22.38 7.90
CA LEU A 376 -9.18 -23.50 8.44
C LEU A 376 -7.96 -23.11 9.26
N ASP A 377 -7.40 -21.90 9.12
CA ASP A 377 -6.09 -21.62 9.71
C ASP A 377 -6.10 -20.39 10.63
N LYS A 378 -6.63 -20.59 11.84
CA LYS A 378 -6.42 -19.60 12.92
C LYS A 378 -4.97 -19.68 13.38
N TYR A 379 -4.20 -18.62 13.11
CA TYR A 379 -2.86 -18.49 13.63
C TYR A 379 -2.89 -18.35 15.18
N ASN A 380 -2.01 -19.06 15.85
CA ASN A 380 -1.86 -18.99 17.31
C ASN A 380 -0.67 -18.09 17.63
N TRP A 381 -0.94 -16.88 18.04
CA TRP A 381 0.08 -15.89 18.41
C TRP A 381 0.84 -16.31 19.67
N ASN A 382 2.16 -16.25 19.63
CA ASN A 382 3.03 -16.44 20.80
C ASN A 382 3.06 -15.17 21.66
N VAL A 383 3.17 -14.00 21.01
CA VAL A 383 3.12 -12.70 21.67
C VAL A 383 1.70 -12.17 21.65
N LEU A 384 1.04 -12.19 22.80
CA LEU A 384 -0.33 -11.68 22.92
C LEU A 384 -0.39 -10.17 23.15
N ASN A 385 0.57 -9.65 23.93
CA ASN A 385 0.69 -8.23 24.26
C ASN A 385 2.10 -7.79 23.91
N PHE A 386 2.24 -7.06 22.84
CA PHE A 386 3.50 -6.48 22.41
C PHE A 386 3.62 -5.05 22.96
N GLU A 387 4.70 -4.76 23.67
CA GLU A 387 5.04 -3.42 24.10
C GLU A 387 5.84 -2.72 22.97
N LYS A 388 5.20 -1.75 22.35
CA LYS A 388 5.77 -1.06 21.20
C LYS A 388 6.91 -0.13 21.61
N PRO A 389 7.98 -0.03 20.81
CA PRO A 389 9.02 0.99 20.99
C PRO A 389 8.43 2.41 21.05
N LYS A 390 9.07 3.30 21.81
CA LYS A 390 8.68 4.71 21.84
C LYS A 390 8.85 5.35 20.46
N LYS A 391 7.93 6.25 20.09
CA LYS A 391 8.00 6.97 18.80
C LYS A 391 9.33 7.69 18.59
N ASP A 392 9.90 8.25 19.68
CA ASP A 392 11.15 9.01 19.64
C ASP A 392 12.38 8.14 19.37
N ASP A 393 12.30 6.85 19.67
CA ASP A 393 13.40 5.88 19.54
C ASP A 393 13.31 5.02 18.28
N LEU A 394 12.27 5.23 17.44
CA LEU A 394 12.06 4.41 16.25
C LEU A 394 13.21 4.52 15.26
N ILE A 395 13.80 3.39 14.93
CA ILE A 395 14.66 3.18 13.77
C ILE A 395 13.94 2.20 12.86
N ILE A 396 13.32 2.76 11.84
CA ILE A 396 12.47 2.05 10.89
C ILE A 396 13.35 1.51 9.76
N TYR A 397 13.19 0.24 9.43
CA TYR A 397 13.88 -0.40 8.31
C TYR A 397 12.85 -0.69 7.20
N GLU A 398 12.85 0.10 6.13
CA GLU A 398 11.94 -0.03 5.00
C GLU A 398 12.36 -1.20 4.10
N ILE A 399 11.41 -2.09 3.78
CA ILE A 399 11.67 -3.32 3.02
C ILE A 399 10.68 -3.46 1.86
N LEU A 400 11.20 -3.69 0.66
CA LEU A 400 10.48 -4.31 -0.43
C LEU A 400 10.75 -5.82 -0.41
N VAL A 401 9.77 -6.63 -0.06
CA VAL A 401 9.92 -8.10 0.07
C VAL A 401 10.46 -8.73 -1.21
N ARG A 402 9.98 -8.25 -2.38
CA ARG A 402 10.42 -8.69 -3.71
C ARG A 402 11.94 -8.57 -3.91
N ASP A 403 12.55 -7.49 -3.39
CA ASP A 403 13.94 -7.13 -3.66
C ASP A 403 14.87 -7.38 -2.46
N PHE A 404 14.34 -7.98 -1.37
CA PHE A 404 15.14 -8.23 -0.17
C PHE A 404 15.97 -9.52 -0.26
N ASP A 405 15.39 -10.63 -0.74
CA ASP A 405 16.10 -11.91 -0.93
C ASP A 405 15.57 -12.63 -2.19
N ASN A 406 16.33 -13.61 -2.70
CA ASN A 406 16.11 -14.27 -3.99
C ASN A 406 14.77 -15.03 -4.08
N GLU A 407 14.28 -15.60 -2.99
CA GLU A 407 13.00 -16.34 -2.97
C GLU A 407 11.80 -15.44 -2.82
N ARG A 408 12.00 -14.14 -2.53
CA ARG A 408 10.96 -13.10 -2.53
C ARG A 408 9.76 -13.46 -1.64
N SER A 409 10.01 -13.97 -0.43
CA SER A 409 8.96 -14.51 0.43
C SER A 409 9.08 -14.06 1.88
N PHE A 410 7.98 -14.18 2.65
CA PHE A 410 8.01 -13.95 4.09
C PHE A 410 8.92 -14.93 4.82
N GLN A 411 9.12 -16.14 4.28
CA GLN A 411 10.06 -17.09 4.85
C GLN A 411 11.48 -16.53 4.87
N ASN A 412 11.89 -15.82 3.82
CA ASN A 412 13.20 -15.18 3.79
C ASN A 412 13.37 -14.11 4.87
N LEU A 413 12.32 -13.34 5.16
CA LEU A 413 12.37 -12.37 6.26
C LEU A 413 12.51 -13.07 7.62
N ILE A 414 11.79 -14.18 7.82
CA ILE A 414 11.91 -15.03 9.01
C ILE A 414 13.33 -15.56 9.16
N ASP A 415 13.91 -16.10 8.10
CA ASP A 415 15.25 -16.67 8.09
C ASP A 415 16.33 -15.60 8.35
N ARG A 416 16.02 -14.33 8.12
CA ARG A 416 16.91 -13.17 8.33
C ARG A 416 16.63 -12.39 9.61
N ILE A 417 15.83 -12.90 10.54
CA ILE A 417 15.49 -12.14 11.76
C ILE A 417 16.73 -11.71 12.56
N GLU A 418 17.76 -12.55 12.64
CA GLU A 418 19.03 -12.23 13.32
C GLU A 418 19.79 -11.06 12.64
N TYR A 419 19.62 -10.86 11.35
CA TYR A 419 20.15 -9.70 10.65
C TYR A 419 19.56 -8.39 11.18
N PHE A 420 18.23 -8.34 11.34
CA PHE A 420 17.54 -7.17 11.87
C PHE A 420 17.88 -6.92 13.34
N LYS A 421 17.89 -7.97 14.15
CA LYS A 421 18.30 -7.89 15.56
C LYS A 421 19.72 -7.35 15.74
N ASN A 422 20.67 -7.91 14.99
CA ASN A 422 22.07 -7.50 15.10
C ASN A 422 22.31 -6.07 14.57
N LEU A 423 21.42 -5.53 13.75
CA LEU A 423 21.44 -4.12 13.35
C LEU A 423 20.85 -3.20 14.44
N ASN A 424 20.19 -3.77 15.45
CA ASN A 424 19.49 -3.06 16.53
C ASN A 424 18.32 -2.18 16.06
N ILE A 425 17.72 -2.45 14.89
CA ILE A 425 16.48 -1.77 14.50
C ILE A 425 15.32 -2.23 15.38
N ASN A 426 14.35 -1.36 15.58
CA ASN A 426 13.18 -1.64 16.42
C ASN A 426 11.84 -1.50 15.69
N ALA A 427 11.86 -1.22 14.39
CA ALA A 427 10.68 -1.28 13.54
C ALA A 427 11.05 -1.71 12.11
N ILE A 428 10.19 -2.48 11.47
CA ILE A 428 10.25 -2.82 10.05
C ILE A 428 9.04 -2.22 9.37
N GLU A 429 9.25 -1.47 8.28
CA GLU A 429 8.20 -0.98 7.39
C GLU A 429 8.18 -1.85 6.14
N LEU A 430 7.08 -2.55 5.93
CA LEU A 430 6.84 -3.36 4.75
C LEU A 430 6.14 -2.51 3.67
N MET A 431 6.74 -2.39 2.50
CA MET A 431 6.07 -1.82 1.32
C MET A 431 4.79 -2.60 1.03
N PRO A 432 3.82 -2.07 0.25
CA PRO A 432 2.48 -2.61 0.20
C PRO A 432 2.41 -4.10 -0.11
N LEU A 433 1.65 -4.84 0.70
CA LEU A 433 1.47 -6.29 0.62
C LEU A 433 0.07 -6.70 0.16
N MET A 434 -0.81 -5.73 -0.13
CA MET A 434 -2.16 -6.00 -0.60
C MET A 434 -2.12 -6.61 -2.00
N GLU A 435 -3.07 -7.50 -2.31
CA GLU A 435 -3.18 -8.13 -3.62
C GLU A 435 -3.13 -7.10 -4.74
N PHE A 436 -2.05 -7.10 -5.50
CA PHE A 436 -1.76 -6.18 -6.60
C PHE A 436 -1.84 -6.87 -7.97
N GLU A 437 -1.82 -6.10 -9.03
CA GLU A 437 -1.83 -6.64 -10.39
C GLU A 437 -0.44 -7.14 -10.81
N GLY A 438 -0.36 -8.42 -11.18
CA GLY A 438 0.90 -9.12 -11.49
C GLY A 438 1.54 -9.76 -10.24
N ASN A 439 2.72 -10.36 -10.40
CA ASN A 439 3.45 -11.04 -9.32
C ASN A 439 4.72 -10.30 -8.91
N GLU A 440 5.15 -9.30 -9.66
CA GLU A 440 6.37 -8.54 -9.42
C GLU A 440 6.08 -7.04 -9.44
N SER A 441 5.81 -6.48 -8.28
CA SER A 441 5.43 -5.08 -8.11
C SER A 441 6.10 -4.46 -6.90
N TRP A 442 6.06 -3.13 -6.80
CA TRP A 442 6.28 -2.41 -5.55
C TRP A 442 5.07 -2.49 -4.61
N GLY A 443 3.89 -2.95 -5.13
CA GLY A 443 2.66 -3.10 -4.37
C GLY A 443 1.68 -1.93 -4.49
N TYR A 444 2.07 -0.79 -5.10
CA TYR A 444 1.17 0.38 -5.23
C TYR A 444 0.10 0.23 -6.30
N ASN A 445 0.11 -0.84 -7.09
CA ASN A 445 -0.96 -1.20 -8.02
C ASN A 445 -1.96 -2.18 -7.42
N SER A 446 -2.35 -1.96 -6.18
CA SER A 446 -3.29 -2.78 -5.43
C SER A 446 -4.69 -2.77 -6.05
N SER A 447 -5.36 -3.92 -6.02
CA SER A 447 -6.77 -4.09 -6.44
C SER A 447 -7.68 -4.56 -5.31
N TYR A 448 -7.12 -5.22 -4.26
CA TYR A 448 -7.84 -5.74 -3.10
C TYR A 448 -7.09 -5.43 -1.81
N HIS A 449 -7.50 -4.38 -1.10
CA HIS A 449 -6.76 -3.88 0.06
C HIS A 449 -6.87 -4.73 1.34
N LEU A 450 -7.83 -5.66 1.42
CA LEU A 450 -7.95 -6.59 2.53
C LEU A 450 -7.32 -7.96 2.24
N SER A 451 -6.97 -8.23 0.99
CA SER A 451 -6.28 -9.47 0.59
C SER A 451 -4.77 -9.30 0.67
N LEU A 452 -4.10 -10.28 1.26
CA LEU A 452 -2.66 -10.41 1.18
C LEU A 452 -2.26 -10.96 -0.20
N ASP A 453 -1.22 -10.38 -0.81
CA ASP A 453 -0.66 -10.90 -2.06
C ASP A 453 -0.01 -12.26 -1.85
N LYS A 454 -0.45 -13.24 -2.63
CA LYS A 454 -0.05 -14.65 -2.51
C LYS A 454 1.38 -14.93 -2.98
N PHE A 455 1.97 -14.03 -3.74
CA PHE A 455 3.31 -14.20 -4.27
C PHE A 455 4.36 -14.25 -3.16
N TYR A 456 4.16 -13.48 -2.10
CA TYR A 456 5.07 -13.43 -0.95
C TYR A 456 4.83 -14.54 0.09
N GLY A 457 3.68 -15.19 0.06
CA GLY A 457 3.37 -16.28 0.99
C GLY A 457 1.94 -16.29 1.51
N THR A 458 1.69 -17.19 2.45
CA THR A 458 0.37 -17.33 3.09
C THR A 458 0.15 -16.28 4.17
N GLN A 459 -1.12 -16.06 4.53
CA GLN A 459 -1.51 -15.21 5.67
C GLN A 459 -0.80 -15.63 6.96
N ASN A 460 -0.76 -16.94 7.25
CA ASN A 460 -0.10 -17.45 8.44
C ASN A 460 1.41 -17.24 8.43
N LYS A 461 2.02 -17.24 7.25
CA LYS A 461 3.47 -16.97 7.12
C LYS A 461 3.80 -15.51 7.43
N LEU A 462 2.95 -14.57 7.01
CA LEU A 462 3.08 -13.17 7.42
C LEU A 462 2.87 -12.99 8.92
N LYS A 463 1.84 -13.65 9.50
CA LYS A 463 1.60 -13.62 10.95
C LYS A 463 2.77 -14.21 11.75
N GLU A 464 3.39 -15.28 11.25
CA GLU A 464 4.60 -15.87 11.84
C GLU A 464 5.77 -14.89 11.84
N PHE A 465 5.95 -14.16 10.74
CA PHE A 465 6.97 -13.12 10.66
C PHE A 465 6.71 -11.98 11.66
N ILE A 466 5.47 -11.48 11.74
CA ILE A 466 5.10 -10.42 12.69
C ILE A 466 5.29 -10.88 14.14
N ASP A 467 4.83 -12.08 14.47
CA ASP A 467 4.96 -12.66 15.80
C ASP A 467 6.45 -12.80 16.20
N LEU A 468 7.29 -13.23 15.26
CA LEU A 468 8.73 -13.31 15.45
C LEU A 468 9.39 -11.93 15.63
N CYS A 469 8.92 -10.92 14.90
CA CYS A 469 9.35 -9.53 15.11
C CYS A 469 9.01 -9.06 16.53
N HIS A 470 7.77 -9.29 16.97
CA HIS A 470 7.32 -8.96 18.32
C HIS A 470 8.12 -9.70 19.42
N GLU A 471 8.45 -11.00 19.24
CA GLU A 471 9.33 -11.74 20.14
C GLU A 471 10.71 -11.10 20.30
N ASN A 472 11.16 -10.33 19.28
CA ASN A 472 12.46 -9.68 19.26
C ASN A 472 12.38 -8.15 19.49
N GLY A 473 11.24 -7.62 19.96
CA GLY A 473 11.09 -6.20 20.25
C GLY A 473 10.97 -5.29 19.03
N ILE A 474 10.67 -5.86 17.85
CA ILE A 474 10.58 -5.14 16.57
C ILE A 474 9.11 -4.97 16.20
N ALA A 475 8.69 -3.71 16.04
CA ALA A 475 7.35 -3.37 15.54
C ALA A 475 7.25 -3.57 14.03
N VAL A 476 6.06 -3.87 13.52
CA VAL A 476 5.82 -4.01 12.07
C VAL A 476 4.85 -2.94 11.59
N ILE A 477 5.31 -2.13 10.66
CA ILE A 477 4.57 -1.05 10.01
C ILE A 477 4.22 -1.51 8.59
N LEU A 478 3.01 -1.22 8.14
CA LEU A 478 2.56 -1.55 6.78
C LEU A 478 2.31 -0.29 5.98
N ASP A 479 2.82 -0.26 4.77
CA ASP A 479 2.53 0.80 3.80
C ASP A 479 1.16 0.58 3.16
N LEU A 480 0.28 1.58 3.27
CA LEU A 480 -1.10 1.58 2.79
C LEU A 480 -1.30 2.49 1.59
N ALA A 481 -1.47 1.91 0.39
CA ALA A 481 -1.82 2.64 -0.83
C ALA A 481 -3.34 2.82 -0.96
N LEU A 482 -3.95 3.69 -0.14
CA LEU A 482 -5.40 3.92 -0.09
C LEU A 482 -5.86 5.23 -0.76
N ASN A 483 -5.00 5.92 -1.49
CA ASN A 483 -5.40 7.07 -2.29
C ASN A 483 -6.00 6.67 -3.65
N HIS A 484 -5.68 5.49 -4.15
CA HIS A 484 -6.12 4.97 -5.46
C HIS A 484 -6.28 3.44 -5.45
N VAL A 485 -6.79 2.90 -6.57
CA VAL A 485 -6.90 1.46 -6.83
C VAL A 485 -6.66 1.18 -8.32
N PHE A 486 -6.34 -0.07 -8.65
CA PHE A 486 -6.17 -0.50 -10.03
C PHE A 486 -7.40 -1.25 -10.59
N GLY A 487 -7.40 -1.48 -11.91
CA GLY A 487 -8.60 -1.82 -12.69
C GLY A 487 -9.26 -3.16 -12.40
N ARG A 488 -8.55 -4.11 -11.75
CA ARG A 488 -9.16 -5.39 -11.35
C ARG A 488 -10.06 -5.28 -10.12
N SER A 489 -10.00 -4.15 -9.40
CA SER A 489 -10.82 -3.94 -8.22
C SER A 489 -12.31 -4.14 -8.49
N PRO A 490 -13.01 -4.94 -7.66
CA PRO A 490 -14.46 -5.12 -7.78
C PRO A 490 -15.22 -3.81 -7.56
N LEU A 491 -14.69 -2.87 -6.78
CA LEU A 491 -15.28 -1.56 -6.56
C LEU A 491 -15.25 -0.68 -7.82
N VAL A 492 -14.29 -0.88 -8.71
CA VAL A 492 -14.28 -0.26 -10.05
C VAL A 492 -15.24 -0.99 -10.96
N LYS A 493 -15.11 -2.31 -11.07
CA LYS A 493 -15.85 -3.13 -12.04
C LYS A 493 -17.36 -3.11 -11.87
N MET A 494 -17.86 -3.05 -10.65
CA MET A 494 -19.32 -2.98 -10.39
C MET A 494 -19.97 -1.72 -10.97
N TRP A 495 -19.22 -0.62 -11.11
CA TRP A 495 -19.72 0.65 -11.66
C TRP A 495 -18.70 1.23 -12.66
N MET A 496 -18.28 0.41 -13.61
CA MET A 496 -17.31 0.84 -14.64
C MET A 496 -18.00 1.41 -15.89
N ASP A 497 -17.27 2.26 -16.58
CA ASP A 497 -17.56 2.69 -17.95
C ASP A 497 -16.74 1.79 -18.91
N ASP A 498 -17.40 0.88 -19.60
CA ASP A 498 -16.83 -0.13 -20.51
C ASP A 498 -17.60 -0.12 -21.84
N PRO A 499 -17.45 0.94 -22.64
CA PRO A 499 -18.21 1.09 -23.88
C PRO A 499 -17.87 0.02 -24.92
N ASP A 500 -16.68 -0.57 -24.85
CA ASP A 500 -16.22 -1.62 -25.75
C ASP A 500 -16.67 -3.03 -25.32
N ASN A 501 -17.28 -3.16 -24.13
CA ASN A 501 -17.74 -4.41 -23.54
C ASN A 501 -16.63 -5.49 -23.47
N ASN A 502 -15.41 -5.06 -23.13
CA ASN A 502 -14.24 -5.93 -23.01
C ASN A 502 -13.90 -6.32 -21.56
N SER A 503 -14.75 -5.93 -20.61
CA SER A 503 -14.62 -6.11 -19.16
C SER A 503 -13.50 -5.26 -18.51
N TRP A 504 -13.06 -4.22 -19.20
CA TRP A 504 -12.07 -3.24 -18.70
C TRP A 504 -12.58 -1.83 -18.92
N GLY A 505 -12.50 -1.02 -17.87
CA GLY A 505 -12.93 0.36 -17.94
C GLY A 505 -12.63 1.11 -16.65
N GLY A 506 -12.76 2.44 -16.70
CA GLY A 506 -12.62 3.29 -15.53
C GLY A 506 -13.93 3.43 -14.77
N PRO A 507 -13.94 4.15 -13.63
CA PRO A 507 -15.17 4.43 -12.88
C PRO A 507 -16.18 5.22 -13.74
N SER A 508 -17.42 4.76 -13.78
CA SER A 508 -18.52 5.54 -14.37
C SER A 508 -18.96 6.67 -13.45
N ASN A 509 -19.85 7.53 -13.92
CA ASN A 509 -20.37 8.66 -13.14
C ASN A 509 -21.26 8.25 -11.96
N GLU A 510 -21.70 7.00 -11.89
CA GLU A 510 -22.48 6.44 -10.77
C GLU A 510 -21.61 5.67 -9.76
N ASN A 511 -20.30 5.58 -10.01
CA ASN A 511 -19.42 4.88 -9.07
C ASN A 511 -19.38 5.63 -7.73
N PRO A 512 -19.76 4.98 -6.61
CA PRO A 512 -19.83 5.67 -5.33
C PRO A 512 -18.48 5.78 -4.61
N TYR A 513 -17.45 5.08 -5.09
CA TYR A 513 -16.15 5.00 -4.43
C TYR A 513 -15.10 5.90 -5.08
N PHE A 514 -15.18 6.14 -6.37
CA PHE A 514 -14.12 6.77 -7.15
C PHE A 514 -14.56 8.03 -7.89
N ASN A 515 -13.58 8.89 -8.10
CA ASN A 515 -13.73 10.02 -9.02
C ASN A 515 -13.51 9.55 -10.47
N GLN A 516 -14.30 10.10 -11.43
CA GLN A 516 -14.04 9.82 -12.85
C GLN A 516 -12.70 10.41 -13.33
N SER A 517 -12.32 11.55 -12.76
CA SER A 517 -11.02 12.19 -12.95
C SER A 517 -10.42 12.48 -11.59
N ALA A 518 -9.12 12.24 -11.44
CA ALA A 518 -8.45 12.43 -10.16
C ALA A 518 -8.56 13.87 -9.64
N LYS A 519 -8.67 14.00 -8.33
CA LYS A 519 -8.74 15.27 -7.60
C LYS A 519 -7.37 15.76 -7.13
N HIS A 520 -6.31 15.21 -7.70
CA HIS A 520 -4.92 15.60 -7.44
C HIS A 520 -4.01 15.27 -8.63
N THR A 521 -2.84 15.90 -8.70
CA THR A 521 -1.94 15.81 -9.85
C THR A 521 -1.12 14.50 -9.91
N TYR A 522 -1.02 13.78 -8.81
CA TYR A 522 -0.11 12.62 -8.69
C TYR A 522 -0.81 11.27 -8.85
N SER A 523 -1.98 11.23 -9.49
CA SER A 523 -2.73 9.97 -9.65
C SER A 523 -1.98 8.97 -10.52
N VAL A 524 -1.91 7.72 -10.04
CA VAL A 524 -1.32 6.58 -10.77
C VAL A 524 -2.35 5.47 -11.04
N GLY A 525 -3.54 5.55 -10.44
CA GLY A 525 -4.65 4.63 -10.59
C GLY A 525 -6.00 5.35 -10.56
N TYR A 526 -7.07 4.66 -10.21
CA TYR A 526 -8.39 5.27 -10.03
C TYR A 526 -8.50 5.90 -8.65
N ASP A 527 -8.73 7.19 -8.62
CA ASP A 527 -8.70 8.05 -7.44
C ASP A 527 -9.91 7.84 -6.55
N PHE A 528 -9.71 7.50 -5.27
CA PHE A 528 -10.79 7.34 -4.30
C PHE A 528 -11.46 8.67 -3.94
N ASN A 529 -12.78 8.68 -3.94
CA ASN A 529 -13.56 9.78 -3.39
C ASN A 529 -13.73 9.63 -1.87
N HIS A 530 -12.78 10.10 -1.11
CA HIS A 530 -12.78 10.00 0.36
C HIS A 530 -13.82 10.88 1.06
N GLN A 531 -14.53 11.75 0.36
CA GLN A 531 -15.70 12.46 0.92
C GLN A 531 -16.96 11.58 0.91
N ASN A 532 -16.95 10.45 0.19
CA ASN A 532 -18.08 9.52 0.19
C ASN A 532 -18.01 8.59 1.42
N GLU A 533 -19.15 8.43 2.11
CA GLU A 533 -19.24 7.59 3.32
C GLU A 533 -18.90 6.11 3.04
N LEU A 534 -19.17 5.60 1.85
CA LEU A 534 -18.83 4.22 1.48
C LEU A 534 -17.31 4.03 1.35
N THR A 535 -16.61 5.01 0.79
CA THR A 535 -15.14 5.01 0.73
C THR A 535 -14.53 5.09 2.13
N GLN A 536 -15.08 5.95 2.99
CA GLN A 536 -14.62 6.05 4.38
C GLN A 536 -14.88 4.75 5.17
N TYR A 537 -16.04 4.12 4.95
CA TYR A 537 -16.34 2.82 5.54
C TYR A 537 -15.36 1.75 5.06
N TYR A 538 -15.12 1.67 3.75
CA TYR A 538 -14.16 0.73 3.17
C TYR A 538 -12.75 0.93 3.76
N THR A 539 -12.26 2.17 3.79
CA THR A 539 -10.96 2.53 4.37
C THR A 539 -10.85 2.10 5.84
N LYS A 540 -11.87 2.36 6.65
CA LYS A 540 -11.91 1.93 8.05
C LYS A 540 -11.89 0.41 8.19
N ARG A 541 -12.58 -0.34 7.31
CA ARG A 541 -12.55 -1.80 7.29
C ARG A 541 -11.16 -2.35 6.91
N VAL A 542 -10.44 -1.68 6.01
CA VAL A 542 -9.04 -2.01 5.70
C VAL A 542 -8.16 -1.82 6.94
N VAL A 543 -8.25 -0.66 7.58
CA VAL A 543 -7.50 -0.35 8.82
C VAL A 543 -7.80 -1.39 9.91
N GLU A 544 -9.07 -1.67 10.17
CA GLU A 544 -9.51 -2.66 11.16
C GLU A 544 -8.96 -4.06 10.88
N HIS A 545 -9.01 -4.48 9.61
CA HIS A 545 -8.53 -5.79 9.19
C HIS A 545 -7.03 -5.98 9.50
N TRP A 546 -6.18 -5.05 9.07
CA TRP A 546 -4.74 -5.17 9.26
C TRP A 546 -4.32 -5.05 10.73
N ILE A 547 -5.00 -4.23 11.53
CA ILE A 547 -4.75 -4.14 12.98
C ILE A 547 -5.20 -5.41 13.70
N ASN A 548 -6.45 -5.86 13.49
CA ASN A 548 -7.03 -6.93 14.28
C ASN A 548 -6.55 -8.32 13.84
N GLU A 549 -6.43 -8.54 12.53
CA GLU A 549 -6.10 -9.86 11.98
C GLU A 549 -4.59 -10.12 11.94
N TYR A 550 -3.79 -9.08 11.64
CA TYR A 550 -2.34 -9.22 11.48
C TYR A 550 -1.54 -8.58 12.61
N LYS A 551 -2.17 -7.88 13.54
CA LYS A 551 -1.50 -7.14 14.62
C LYS A 551 -0.43 -6.17 14.10
N ILE A 552 -0.71 -5.52 12.98
CA ILE A 552 0.16 -4.45 12.44
C ILE A 552 0.24 -3.30 13.45
N ASP A 553 1.45 -2.86 13.79
CA ASP A 553 1.73 -1.86 14.81
C ASP A 553 1.60 -0.42 14.34
N GLY A 554 1.65 -0.20 13.05
CA GLY A 554 1.56 1.12 12.44
C GLY A 554 1.26 1.09 10.95
N PHE A 555 0.80 2.21 10.41
CA PHE A 555 0.65 2.41 8.98
C PHE A 555 1.46 3.61 8.50
N ARG A 556 2.15 3.42 7.39
CA ARG A 556 2.61 4.50 6.51
C ARG A 556 1.54 4.69 5.43
N TRP A 557 0.90 5.84 5.41
CA TRP A 557 -0.14 6.18 4.43
C TRP A 557 0.51 6.80 3.20
N ASP A 558 0.40 6.08 2.09
CA ASP A 558 0.95 6.48 0.80
C ASP A 558 0.23 7.69 0.22
N LEU A 559 0.99 8.59 -0.36
CA LEU A 559 0.52 9.74 -1.13
C LEU A 559 -0.70 10.44 -0.50
N THR A 560 -0.56 10.90 0.75
CA THR A 560 -1.67 11.58 1.45
C THR A 560 -2.16 12.84 0.75
N LYS A 561 -1.43 13.37 -0.22
CA LYS A 561 -1.89 14.43 -1.12
C LYS A 561 -3.14 14.05 -1.91
N GLY A 562 -3.33 12.77 -2.18
CA GLY A 562 -4.47 12.22 -2.93
C GLY A 562 -5.81 12.26 -2.18
N PHE A 563 -5.83 12.57 -0.89
CA PHE A 563 -7.04 12.48 -0.07
C PHE A 563 -7.93 13.74 -0.14
N THR A 564 -7.59 14.76 -0.91
CA THR A 564 -8.42 15.96 -1.11
C THR A 564 -9.44 15.77 -2.24
N GLN A 565 -10.57 16.45 -2.14
CA GLN A 565 -11.56 16.56 -3.21
C GLN A 565 -11.65 17.99 -3.80
N ASN A 566 -10.76 18.90 -3.36
CA ASN A 566 -10.81 20.32 -3.72
C ASN A 566 -9.99 20.68 -4.95
N CYS A 567 -9.15 19.75 -5.45
CA CYS A 567 -8.26 20.00 -6.57
C CYS A 567 -8.70 19.24 -7.84
N ASP A 568 -7.88 19.24 -8.85
CA ASP A 568 -8.03 18.46 -10.08
C ASP A 568 -6.65 17.97 -10.58
N GLU A 569 -6.65 17.03 -11.49
CA GLU A 569 -5.45 16.37 -12.00
C GLU A 569 -4.42 17.29 -12.66
N ASN A 570 -4.82 18.47 -13.11
CA ASN A 570 -3.97 19.42 -13.80
C ASN A 570 -3.51 20.58 -12.91
N ASN A 571 -3.93 20.61 -11.64
CA ASN A 571 -3.66 21.73 -10.73
C ASN A 571 -2.62 21.37 -9.66
N TYR A 572 -1.35 21.37 -10.08
CA TYR A 572 -0.20 21.11 -9.22
C TYR A 572 -0.14 22.01 -7.97
N ASP A 573 -0.39 23.30 -8.13
CA ASP A 573 -0.33 24.27 -7.04
C ASP A 573 -1.42 24.00 -5.99
N CYS A 574 -2.62 23.65 -6.41
CA CYS A 574 -3.69 23.27 -5.51
C CYS A 574 -3.31 22.02 -4.70
N THR A 575 -2.89 20.95 -5.39
CA THR A 575 -2.53 19.69 -4.75
C THR A 575 -1.44 19.85 -3.68
N ASN A 576 -0.45 20.72 -3.94
CA ASN A 576 0.66 20.97 -3.02
C ASN A 576 0.40 22.07 -1.99
N SER A 577 -0.76 22.74 -2.05
CA SER A 577 -1.18 23.74 -1.07
C SER A 577 -1.98 23.09 0.06
N PHE A 578 -2.11 23.82 1.16
CA PHE A 578 -2.93 23.40 2.31
C PHE A 578 -4.38 23.12 1.91
N GLN A 579 -4.90 21.93 2.27
CA GLN A 579 -6.29 21.51 2.02
C GLN A 579 -6.95 21.05 3.32
N GLN A 580 -7.92 21.81 3.80
CA GLN A 580 -8.57 21.53 5.08
C GLN A 580 -9.35 20.21 5.06
N ASP A 581 -9.99 19.85 3.93
CA ASP A 581 -10.76 18.62 3.78
C ASP A 581 -9.90 17.36 4.02
N ARG A 582 -8.70 17.30 3.45
CA ARG A 582 -7.80 16.17 3.70
C ARG A 582 -7.18 16.20 5.09
N VAL A 583 -6.93 17.40 5.65
CA VAL A 583 -6.45 17.52 7.05
C VAL A 583 -7.45 16.87 8.00
N ASP A 584 -8.73 17.23 7.89
CA ASP A 584 -9.78 16.72 8.78
C ASP A 584 -10.04 15.23 8.56
N LEU A 585 -10.07 14.79 7.31
CA LEU A 585 -10.27 13.40 6.94
C LEU A 585 -9.17 12.49 7.50
N LEU A 586 -7.91 12.84 7.25
CA LEU A 586 -6.76 12.04 7.70
C LEU A 586 -6.63 12.01 9.23
N LYS A 587 -6.99 13.11 9.93
CA LYS A 587 -7.15 13.10 11.39
C LYS A 587 -8.22 12.07 11.83
N SER A 588 -9.33 11.97 11.10
CA SER A 588 -10.40 10.99 11.42
C SER A 588 -9.96 9.54 11.24
N TYR A 589 -9.10 9.25 10.25
CA TYR A 589 -8.53 7.92 10.06
C TYR A 589 -7.48 7.59 11.13
N ALA A 590 -6.67 8.57 11.53
CA ALA A 590 -5.75 8.42 12.65
C ALA A 590 -6.51 8.14 13.96
N ASP A 591 -7.57 8.90 14.25
CA ASP A 591 -8.42 8.65 15.42
C ASP A 591 -9.08 7.27 15.40
N TYR A 592 -9.48 6.78 14.20
CA TYR A 592 -10.01 5.44 14.07
C TYR A 592 -8.96 4.37 14.38
N SER A 593 -7.74 4.51 13.85
CA SER A 593 -6.62 3.61 14.18
C SER A 593 -6.36 3.60 15.69
N TRP A 594 -6.29 4.76 16.34
CA TRP A 594 -6.08 4.88 17.80
C TRP A 594 -7.27 4.41 18.64
N SER A 595 -8.47 4.32 18.06
CA SER A 595 -9.61 3.72 18.76
C SER A 595 -9.52 2.19 18.83
N LEU A 596 -8.85 1.58 17.86
CA LEU A 596 -8.61 0.13 17.80
C LEU A 596 -7.37 -0.26 18.61
N ASP A 597 -6.30 0.51 18.46
CA ASP A 597 -5.03 0.33 19.14
C ASP A 597 -4.48 1.71 19.57
N PRO A 598 -4.57 2.05 20.85
CA PRO A 598 -4.18 3.37 21.34
C PRO A 598 -2.75 3.79 21.00
N ASP A 599 -1.82 2.85 20.90
CA ASP A 599 -0.41 3.10 20.63
C ASP A 599 -0.01 2.85 19.17
N HIS A 600 -0.99 2.67 18.28
CA HIS A 600 -0.76 2.46 16.86
C HIS A 600 0.04 3.61 16.22
N TYR A 601 1.08 3.30 15.45
CA TYR A 601 1.85 4.30 14.73
C TYR A 601 1.09 4.78 13.50
N VAL A 602 1.00 6.09 13.34
CA VAL A 602 0.44 6.73 12.15
C VAL A 602 1.51 7.58 11.51
N ILE A 603 1.88 7.25 10.28
CA ILE A 603 2.93 7.92 9.51
C ILE A 603 2.32 8.35 8.18
N PHE A 604 2.53 9.62 7.79
CA PHE A 604 2.04 10.14 6.51
C PHE A 604 3.20 10.43 5.56
N GLU A 605 3.12 9.87 4.36
CA GLU A 605 3.89 10.37 3.23
C GLU A 605 3.09 11.52 2.61
N HIS A 606 3.45 12.74 3.00
CA HIS A 606 2.82 13.94 2.45
C HIS A 606 3.77 14.74 1.56
N LEU A 607 4.96 15.00 2.05
CA LEU A 607 6.02 15.74 1.34
C LEU A 607 5.51 17.08 0.77
N GLY A 608 4.69 17.75 1.57
CA GLY A 608 3.99 18.97 1.22
C GLY A 608 4.52 20.22 1.94
N SER A 609 3.62 21.14 2.24
CA SER A 609 3.96 22.36 2.97
C SER A 609 4.01 22.11 4.48
N ASP A 610 4.98 22.73 5.16
CA ASP A 610 5.10 22.65 6.63
C ASP A 610 3.82 23.12 7.35
N ASN A 611 3.05 24.01 6.73
CA ASN A 611 1.81 24.52 7.32
C ASN A 611 0.74 23.45 7.45
N GLU A 612 0.74 22.48 6.57
CA GLU A 612 -0.20 21.36 6.60
C GLU A 612 0.35 20.21 7.46
N GLU A 613 1.62 19.86 7.25
CA GLU A 613 2.28 18.78 8.00
C GLU A 613 2.27 19.01 9.52
N LYS A 614 2.45 20.25 9.98
CA LYS A 614 2.40 20.56 11.42
C LYS A 614 1.00 20.37 12.03
N GLU A 615 -0.09 20.49 11.26
CA GLU A 615 -1.44 20.23 11.73
C GLU A 615 -1.62 18.76 12.15
N TRP A 616 -0.94 17.85 11.48
CA TRP A 616 -0.93 16.43 11.81
C TRP A 616 0.13 16.09 12.86
N ALA A 617 1.36 16.60 12.71
CA ALA A 617 2.44 16.33 13.64
C ALA A 617 2.09 16.77 15.06
N ASN A 618 1.38 17.89 15.19
CA ASN A 618 0.97 18.45 16.48
C ASN A 618 -0.42 17.97 16.95
N TYR A 619 -1.11 17.11 16.18
CA TYR A 619 -2.45 16.66 16.50
C TYR A 619 -2.46 15.72 17.72
N ARG A 620 -3.19 16.10 18.77
CA ARG A 620 -3.31 15.36 20.04
C ARG A 620 -1.96 15.05 20.70
N ILE A 621 -0.99 15.96 20.54
CA ILE A 621 0.37 15.77 21.05
C ILE A 621 0.39 15.67 22.59
N ASP A 622 -0.47 16.43 23.28
CA ASP A 622 -0.61 16.38 24.74
C ASP A 622 -1.15 15.04 25.27
N GLU A 623 -1.69 14.20 24.38
CA GLU A 623 -2.12 12.84 24.67
C GLU A 623 -1.06 11.79 24.29
N GLY A 624 0.18 12.22 23.99
CA GLY A 624 1.25 11.34 23.52
C GLY A 624 1.04 10.81 22.08
N LYS A 625 0.11 11.41 21.32
CA LYS A 625 -0.16 11.04 19.93
C LYS A 625 0.81 11.75 18.98
N GLY A 626 0.32 12.57 18.09
CA GLY A 626 1.10 13.16 17.01
C GLY A 626 1.29 12.18 15.85
N ILE A 627 0.96 12.64 14.64
CA ILE A 627 1.16 11.85 13.42
C ILE A 627 2.59 12.09 12.95
N MET A 628 3.32 11.02 12.70
CA MET A 628 4.69 11.11 12.20
C MET A 628 4.67 11.45 10.70
N MET A 629 5.59 12.31 10.28
CA MET A 629 5.68 12.80 8.90
C MET A 629 6.96 12.30 8.23
N TRP A 630 6.84 11.76 7.04
CA TRP A 630 8.02 11.45 6.23
C TRP A 630 8.83 12.71 5.93
N GLY A 631 10.13 12.63 6.17
CA GLY A 631 11.08 13.74 6.04
C GLY A 631 12.14 13.45 4.99
N LYS A 632 11.80 13.60 3.70
CA LYS A 632 12.72 13.41 2.56
C LYS A 632 13.91 14.34 2.61
N MET A 633 15.10 13.79 2.85
CA MET A 633 16.38 14.50 2.89
C MET A 633 17.35 14.04 1.80
N THR A 634 16.96 13.16 0.90
CA THR A 634 17.83 12.44 -0.04
C THR A 634 18.73 13.36 -0.85
N SER A 635 18.19 14.41 -1.46
CA SER A 635 19.00 15.32 -2.27
C SER A 635 20.07 16.05 -1.46
N LEU A 636 19.78 16.38 -0.20
CA LEU A 636 20.69 17.07 0.71
C LEU A 636 21.80 16.14 1.18
N PHE A 637 21.45 14.94 1.62
CA PHE A 637 22.43 13.91 2.02
C PHE A 637 23.27 13.42 0.83
N ASN A 638 22.71 13.35 -0.38
CA ASN A 638 23.48 13.06 -1.59
C ASN A 638 24.60 14.08 -1.80
N GLN A 639 24.29 15.41 -1.75
CA GLN A 639 25.29 16.46 -1.88
C GLN A 639 26.31 16.43 -0.76
N LEU A 640 25.85 16.24 0.47
CA LEU A 640 26.70 16.13 1.65
C LEU A 640 27.66 14.95 1.53
N SER A 641 27.14 13.76 1.24
CA SER A 641 27.96 12.54 1.09
C SER A 641 28.91 12.60 -0.10
N MET A 642 28.52 13.20 -1.23
CA MET A 642 29.41 13.44 -2.34
C MET A 642 30.54 14.45 -2.05
N GLY A 643 30.48 15.21 -0.94
CA GLY A 643 31.49 16.19 -0.57
C GLY A 643 31.34 17.55 -1.25
N PHE A 644 30.10 17.98 -1.53
CA PHE A 644 29.77 19.27 -2.12
C PHE A 644 28.96 20.12 -1.13
N SER A 645 29.35 21.36 -0.92
CA SER A 645 28.68 22.29 0.00
C SER A 645 27.38 22.88 -0.53
N ASP A 646 27.19 22.87 -1.86
CA ASP A 646 25.98 23.38 -2.48
C ASP A 646 24.81 22.40 -2.26
N ASN A 647 23.71 22.92 -1.70
CA ASN A 647 22.51 22.12 -1.37
C ASN A 647 22.76 20.94 -0.41
N SER A 648 23.72 21.07 0.52
CA SER A 648 24.04 20.07 1.53
C SER A 648 23.56 20.45 2.95
N ASP A 649 22.62 21.38 3.05
CA ASP A 649 22.07 21.86 4.32
C ASP A 649 20.99 20.91 4.84
N ILE A 650 21.36 20.08 5.81
CA ILE A 650 20.46 19.09 6.42
C ILE A 650 19.65 19.62 7.60
N SER A 651 19.63 20.92 7.87
CA SER A 651 18.89 21.51 9.01
C SER A 651 17.39 21.17 9.00
N ARG A 652 16.84 20.85 7.83
CA ARG A 652 15.44 20.38 7.70
C ARG A 652 15.18 19.00 8.30
N ALA A 653 16.21 18.26 8.70
CA ALA A 653 16.08 17.00 9.45
C ALA A 653 15.70 17.25 10.93
N ASP A 654 15.76 18.49 11.39
CA ASP A 654 15.25 18.91 12.68
C ASP A 654 13.74 19.17 12.60
N HIS A 655 12.96 18.48 13.44
CA HIS A 655 11.50 18.63 13.54
C HIS A 655 11.09 20.08 13.89
N LYS A 656 11.89 20.78 14.71
CA LYS A 656 11.65 22.18 15.10
C LYS A 656 11.69 23.12 13.89
N SER A 657 12.55 22.83 12.90
CA SER A 657 12.65 23.61 11.66
C SER A 657 11.39 23.56 10.81
N ARG A 658 10.51 22.59 11.05
CA ARG A 658 9.23 22.37 10.36
C ARG A 658 8.01 22.83 11.17
N GLY A 659 8.24 23.30 12.40
CA GLY A 659 7.20 23.76 13.32
C GLY A 659 6.45 22.62 14.03
N PHE A 660 7.08 21.45 14.15
CA PHE A 660 6.56 20.36 14.94
C PHE A 660 6.92 20.58 16.42
N ASN A 661 5.96 20.36 17.30
CA ASN A 661 6.11 20.58 18.73
C ASN A 661 6.86 19.43 19.43
N ASP A 662 6.93 18.28 18.77
CA ASP A 662 7.61 17.09 19.27
C ASP A 662 8.28 16.35 18.11
N LYS A 663 9.10 15.36 18.42
CA LYS A 663 9.94 14.58 17.48
C LYS A 663 9.10 13.66 16.58
N ARG A 664 8.26 14.25 15.72
CA ARG A 664 7.34 13.52 14.79
C ARG A 664 7.81 13.56 13.34
N LEU A 665 9.13 13.65 13.10
CA LEU A 665 9.74 13.68 11.78
C LEU A 665 10.54 12.40 11.53
N VAL A 666 10.04 11.53 10.66
CA VAL A 666 10.76 10.34 10.13
C VAL A 666 11.70 10.81 9.03
N ALA A 667 12.89 11.29 9.41
CA ALA A 667 13.88 11.76 8.44
C ALA A 667 14.66 10.57 7.85
N TYR A 668 14.94 10.64 6.55
CA TYR A 668 15.67 9.60 5.81
C TYR A 668 16.57 10.17 4.72
N ALA A 669 17.68 9.47 4.44
CA ALA A 669 18.61 9.80 3.35
C ALA A 669 18.30 9.03 2.06
N GLU A 670 17.68 7.88 2.15
CA GLU A 670 17.26 7.01 1.05
C GLU A 670 15.87 6.42 1.32
N SER A 671 15.12 6.14 0.26
CA SER A 671 13.88 5.36 0.27
C SER A 671 13.75 4.59 -1.05
N HIS A 672 12.71 3.80 -1.21
CA HIS A 672 12.42 3.09 -2.46
C HIS A 672 12.26 4.03 -3.68
N ASP A 673 11.82 5.27 -3.47
CA ASP A 673 11.61 6.26 -4.54
C ASP A 673 12.86 7.02 -4.96
N GLU A 674 13.93 6.96 -4.17
CA GLU A 674 15.05 7.86 -4.27
C GLU A 674 16.35 7.16 -4.68
N GLU A 675 17.19 7.88 -5.42
CA GLU A 675 18.47 7.34 -5.87
C GLU A 675 19.43 7.08 -4.70
N ARG A 676 20.08 5.93 -4.72
CA ARG A 676 21.05 5.49 -3.71
C ARG A 676 22.21 6.47 -3.52
N ILE A 677 22.55 6.72 -2.26
CA ILE A 677 23.70 7.56 -1.86
C ILE A 677 25.00 7.02 -2.47
N MET A 678 25.23 5.70 -2.37
CA MET A 678 26.44 5.09 -2.91
C MET A 678 26.53 5.20 -4.43
N TYR A 679 25.42 5.04 -5.15
CA TYR A 679 25.39 5.27 -6.60
C TYR A 679 25.83 6.71 -6.93
N LYS A 680 25.31 7.71 -6.18
CA LYS A 680 25.69 9.12 -6.36
C LYS A 680 27.15 9.36 -6.03
N ASN A 681 27.66 8.80 -4.94
CA ASN A 681 29.06 8.93 -4.55
C ASN A 681 29.99 8.40 -5.64
N LEU A 682 29.76 7.19 -6.15
CA LEU A 682 30.63 6.55 -7.12
C LEU A 682 30.62 7.23 -8.50
N ASN A 683 29.46 7.74 -8.92
CA ASN A 683 29.32 8.33 -10.25
C ASN A 683 29.61 9.85 -10.27
N PHE A 684 29.27 10.56 -9.20
CA PHE A 684 29.28 12.03 -9.17
C PHE A 684 30.08 12.62 -8.02
N GLY A 685 30.69 11.80 -7.15
CA GLY A 685 31.43 12.25 -5.97
C GLY A 685 32.58 13.18 -6.28
N ASN A 686 32.99 13.95 -5.27
CA ASN A 686 34.05 14.92 -5.35
C ASN A 686 35.43 14.24 -5.45
N SER A 687 36.13 14.43 -6.57
CA SER A 687 37.47 13.88 -6.86
C SER A 687 38.56 14.94 -6.81
N SER A 688 38.32 16.11 -6.21
CA SER A 688 39.31 17.21 -6.16
C SER A 688 40.53 16.89 -5.29
N ASN A 689 40.42 15.94 -4.37
CA ASN A 689 41.52 15.40 -3.58
C ASN A 689 41.79 13.95 -3.96
N SER A 690 42.90 13.70 -4.64
CA SER A 690 43.29 12.35 -5.08
C SER A 690 43.54 11.35 -3.94
N ASN A 691 43.81 11.82 -2.72
CA ASN A 691 43.95 10.96 -1.54
C ASN A 691 42.63 10.61 -0.88
N HIS A 692 41.53 11.33 -1.23
CA HIS A 692 40.19 11.07 -0.78
C HIS A 692 39.22 11.30 -1.93
N ASP A 693 39.35 10.50 -2.99
CA ASP A 693 38.45 10.51 -4.15
C ASP A 693 37.15 9.78 -3.79
N VAL A 694 36.05 10.52 -3.65
CA VAL A 694 34.75 9.98 -3.27
C VAL A 694 34.20 8.95 -4.27
N LYS A 695 34.71 8.94 -5.51
CA LYS A 695 34.35 7.91 -6.52
C LYS A 695 35.04 6.56 -6.30
N ASN A 696 36.00 6.49 -5.39
CA ASN A 696 36.62 5.24 -4.98
C ASN A 696 35.67 4.49 -4.04
N LEU A 697 35.38 3.22 -4.31
CA LEU A 697 34.44 2.40 -3.55
C LEU A 697 34.78 2.36 -2.05
N GLU A 698 36.04 2.10 -1.70
CA GLU A 698 36.48 2.00 -0.30
C GLU A 698 36.25 3.31 0.48
N ILE A 699 36.52 4.45 -0.19
CA ILE A 699 36.31 5.78 0.37
C ILE A 699 34.83 6.09 0.49
N ALA A 700 34.05 5.78 -0.55
CA ALA A 700 32.59 6.00 -0.53
C ALA A 700 31.91 5.19 0.57
N LEU A 701 32.33 3.94 0.78
CA LEU A 701 31.84 3.07 1.87
C LEU A 701 32.19 3.66 3.25
N GLU A 702 33.43 4.14 3.44
CA GLU A 702 33.81 4.73 4.73
C GLU A 702 32.96 5.94 5.09
N ARG A 703 32.57 6.75 4.08
CA ARG A 703 31.69 7.93 4.28
C ARG A 703 30.28 7.55 4.75
N MET A 704 29.83 6.31 4.57
CA MET A 704 28.53 5.84 5.07
C MET A 704 28.49 5.80 6.59
N LYS A 705 29.64 5.68 7.29
CA LYS A 705 29.71 5.80 8.76
C LYS A 705 29.36 7.23 9.19
N ALA A 706 29.94 8.23 8.53
CA ALA A 706 29.62 9.64 8.81
C ALA A 706 28.16 9.99 8.45
N LEU A 707 27.62 9.39 7.38
CA LEU A 707 26.20 9.53 7.02
C LEU A 707 25.31 9.01 8.15
N GLY A 708 25.57 7.78 8.62
CA GLY A 708 24.84 7.16 9.73
C GLY A 708 24.84 8.06 10.97
N SER A 709 26.01 8.54 11.39
CA SER A 709 26.11 9.44 12.56
C SER A 709 25.31 10.73 12.40
N SER A 710 25.33 11.33 11.20
CA SER A 710 24.63 12.60 10.94
C SER A 710 23.13 12.47 10.72
N LEU A 711 22.62 11.25 10.50
CA LEU A 711 21.21 10.98 10.32
C LEU A 711 20.61 10.29 11.55
N LEU A 712 21.15 9.12 11.92
CA LEU A 712 20.53 8.23 12.89
C LEU A 712 20.60 8.77 14.32
N LEU A 713 21.64 9.53 14.67
CA LEU A 713 21.79 10.13 15.99
C LEU A 713 20.99 11.42 16.21
N ILE A 714 20.33 11.96 15.19
CA ILE A 714 19.33 13.02 15.43
C ILE A 714 18.17 12.42 16.23
N PRO A 715 17.79 12.97 17.41
CA PRO A 715 16.65 12.48 18.18
C PRO A 715 15.34 12.41 17.38
N GLY A 716 14.46 11.48 17.72
CA GLY A 716 13.22 11.19 17.01
C GLY A 716 13.35 10.10 15.94
N PRO A 717 12.23 9.67 15.33
CA PRO A 717 12.19 8.53 14.40
C PRO A 717 13.03 8.74 13.15
N LYS A 718 13.67 7.69 12.67
CA LYS A 718 14.49 7.68 11.46
C LYS A 718 14.17 6.46 10.63
N MET A 719 14.42 6.54 9.32
CA MET A 719 14.21 5.43 8.39
C MET A 719 15.49 5.10 7.62
N ILE A 720 15.71 3.82 7.44
CA ILE A 720 16.77 3.21 6.65
C ILE A 720 16.11 2.46 5.49
N TRP A 721 16.47 2.76 4.26
CA TRP A 721 16.12 1.93 3.11
C TRP A 721 17.02 0.70 3.07
N HIS A 722 16.47 -0.48 2.87
CA HIS A 722 17.18 -1.75 2.98
C HIS A 722 18.54 -1.73 2.23
N PHE A 723 19.57 -2.24 2.90
CA PHE A 723 20.97 -2.33 2.46
C PHE A 723 21.74 -1.01 2.37
N SER A 724 21.19 0.14 2.81
CA SER A 724 21.95 1.37 3.00
C SER A 724 23.08 1.18 4.01
N GLU A 725 22.84 0.40 5.06
CA GLU A 725 23.78 0.02 6.13
C GLU A 725 24.93 -0.87 5.65
N MET A 726 24.82 -1.43 4.45
CA MET A 726 25.90 -2.14 3.77
C MET A 726 26.45 -1.40 2.54
N GLY A 727 25.96 -0.18 2.29
CA GLY A 727 26.41 0.65 1.18
C GLY A 727 25.99 0.10 -0.18
N MET A 728 24.69 -0.18 -0.38
CA MET A 728 24.15 -0.60 -1.68
C MET A 728 24.42 0.47 -2.75
N GLU A 729 25.13 0.09 -3.82
CA GLU A 729 25.55 0.99 -4.90
C GLU A 729 24.70 0.88 -6.18
N ASN A 730 23.82 -0.11 -6.29
CA ASN A 730 22.96 -0.23 -7.45
C ASN A 730 21.96 0.93 -7.51
N SER A 731 21.88 1.58 -8.67
CA SER A 731 20.85 2.60 -8.93
C SER A 731 19.46 2.01 -8.78
N ILE A 732 18.49 2.84 -8.38
CA ILE A 732 17.05 2.48 -8.46
C ILE A 732 16.62 2.18 -9.91
N PHE A 733 17.39 2.59 -10.90
CA PHE A 733 17.16 2.33 -12.33
C PHE A 733 17.92 1.09 -12.85
N THR A 734 18.44 0.26 -11.96
CA THR A 734 19.08 -0.99 -12.32
C THR A 734 18.03 -2.02 -12.72
N CYS A 735 18.23 -2.66 -13.87
CA CYS A 735 17.40 -3.75 -14.37
C CYS A 735 17.72 -5.07 -13.64
N GLU A 736 16.89 -6.10 -13.81
CA GLU A 736 17.09 -7.42 -13.21
C GLU A 736 18.43 -8.08 -13.61
N ASP A 737 18.90 -7.82 -14.82
CA ASP A 737 20.19 -8.32 -15.32
C ASP A 737 21.42 -7.53 -14.82
N GLY A 738 21.20 -6.53 -13.96
CA GLY A 738 22.24 -5.67 -13.40
C GLY A 738 22.63 -4.48 -14.29
N SER A 739 22.07 -4.34 -15.49
CA SER A 739 22.32 -3.20 -16.36
C SER A 739 21.56 -1.94 -15.92
N TYR A 740 22.01 -0.76 -16.35
CA TYR A 740 21.29 0.49 -16.13
C TYR A 740 20.31 0.72 -17.27
N GLY A 741 19.01 0.68 -16.99
CA GLY A 741 17.93 0.84 -17.98
C GLY A 741 17.15 2.15 -17.89
N GLY A 742 17.51 3.06 -16.96
CA GLY A 742 16.77 4.30 -16.74
C GLY A 742 15.36 4.06 -16.21
N GLU A 743 14.41 4.94 -16.53
CA GLU A 743 13.02 4.86 -16.05
C GLU A 743 12.34 3.53 -16.38
N ASP A 744 12.70 2.87 -17.50
CA ASP A 744 12.11 1.59 -17.90
C ASP A 744 12.39 0.47 -16.89
N CYS A 745 13.49 0.59 -16.10
CA CYS A 745 13.86 -0.37 -15.09
C CYS A 745 13.62 0.08 -13.65
N LYS A 746 13.01 1.26 -13.43
CA LYS A 746 12.73 1.74 -12.06
C LYS A 746 11.91 0.73 -11.27
N LEU A 747 10.86 0.19 -11.87
CA LEU A 747 9.95 -0.76 -11.24
C LEU A 747 10.35 -2.24 -11.41
N SER A 748 11.43 -2.53 -12.14
CA SER A 748 11.87 -3.91 -12.31
C SER A 748 12.47 -4.47 -11.00
N THR A 749 12.40 -5.77 -10.85
CA THR A 749 13.10 -6.51 -9.78
C THR A 749 14.59 -6.21 -9.80
N LYS A 750 15.21 -6.11 -8.63
CA LYS A 750 16.62 -5.76 -8.49
C LYS A 750 17.48 -6.98 -8.24
N PRO A 751 18.73 -7.03 -8.77
CA PRO A 751 19.69 -8.05 -8.39
C PRO A 751 20.09 -7.87 -6.92
N GLN A 752 20.47 -8.96 -6.26
CA GLN A 752 20.71 -9.03 -4.82
C GLN A 752 22.16 -9.48 -4.51
N PRO A 753 23.15 -8.64 -4.84
CA PRO A 753 24.56 -8.95 -4.61
C PRO A 753 24.90 -9.07 -3.12
N GLN A 754 24.14 -8.44 -2.24
CA GLN A 754 24.37 -8.46 -0.79
C GLN A 754 24.34 -9.88 -0.20
N TRP A 755 23.54 -10.77 -0.78
CA TRP A 755 23.49 -12.18 -0.36
C TRP A 755 24.34 -13.09 -1.24
N SER A 756 24.32 -12.90 -2.57
CA SER A 756 25.11 -13.72 -3.50
C SER A 756 26.63 -13.57 -3.31
N ASP A 757 27.09 -12.39 -2.93
CA ASP A 757 28.48 -12.03 -2.74
C ASP A 757 28.91 -11.99 -1.26
N ASP A 758 28.05 -12.45 -0.34
CA ASP A 758 28.29 -12.52 1.10
C ASP A 758 28.79 -11.19 1.71
N TRP A 759 28.10 -10.07 1.44
CA TRP A 759 28.53 -8.73 1.89
C TRP A 759 28.71 -8.62 3.41
N THR A 760 27.99 -9.43 4.18
CA THR A 760 28.15 -9.52 5.63
C THR A 760 29.54 -10.03 6.07
N LEU A 761 30.31 -10.62 5.16
CA LEU A 761 31.67 -11.09 5.37
C LEU A 761 32.73 -10.15 4.77
N LEU A 762 32.33 -9.17 3.94
CA LEU A 762 33.25 -8.20 3.33
C LEU A 762 33.61 -7.10 4.33
N ASN A 763 34.90 -6.98 4.67
CA ASN A 763 35.37 -6.12 5.76
C ASN A 763 34.74 -4.72 5.79
N LYS A 764 34.79 -3.94 4.68
CA LYS A 764 34.28 -2.58 4.65
C LYS A 764 32.77 -2.48 4.80
N ARG A 765 32.01 -3.39 4.20
CA ARG A 765 30.54 -3.41 4.30
C ARG A 765 30.09 -3.85 5.70
N LYS A 766 30.75 -4.87 6.23
CA LYS A 766 30.58 -5.32 7.61
C LYS A 766 30.88 -4.20 8.62
N GLU A 767 31.99 -3.46 8.43
CA GLU A 767 32.35 -2.34 9.27
C GLU A 767 31.28 -1.23 9.30
N ILE A 768 30.60 -0.95 8.17
CA ILE A 768 29.49 0.02 8.14
C ILE A 768 28.31 -0.52 8.93
N TYR A 769 27.92 -1.76 8.68
CA TYR A 769 26.82 -2.43 9.36
C TYR A 769 27.03 -2.44 10.89
N GLU A 770 28.22 -2.87 11.37
CA GLU A 770 28.57 -2.90 12.78
C GLU A 770 28.64 -1.48 13.39
N TYR A 771 29.07 -0.50 12.61
CA TYR A 771 29.07 0.90 13.04
C TYR A 771 27.66 1.44 13.21
N TRP A 772 26.77 1.19 12.24
CA TRP A 772 25.38 1.61 12.32
C TRP A 772 24.65 0.91 13.46
N SER A 773 24.84 -0.42 13.60
CA SER A 773 24.33 -1.18 14.74
C SER A 773 24.66 -0.51 16.08
N LYS A 774 25.94 -0.14 16.27
CA LYS A 774 26.42 0.47 17.49
C LYS A 774 25.79 1.85 17.79
N ILE A 775 25.67 2.71 16.79
CA ILE A 775 25.06 4.03 16.98
C ILE A 775 23.54 3.95 17.13
N ILE A 776 22.89 2.93 16.55
CA ILE A 776 21.47 2.67 16.78
C ILE A 776 21.26 2.17 18.22
N GLU A 777 22.07 1.21 18.67
CA GLU A 777 22.05 0.74 20.06
C GLU A 777 22.21 1.90 21.05
N LEU A 778 23.19 2.77 20.81
CA LEU A 778 23.43 3.97 21.61
C LEU A 778 22.18 4.86 21.67
N LYS A 779 21.55 5.13 20.52
CA LYS A 779 20.36 5.98 20.45
C LYS A 779 19.16 5.40 21.19
N ILE A 780 18.94 4.09 21.09
CA ILE A 780 17.77 3.43 21.69
C ILE A 780 17.94 3.25 23.20
N ASN A 781 19.17 2.96 23.67
CA ASN A 781 19.40 2.58 25.06
C ASN A 781 19.75 3.78 25.96
N GLU A 782 20.25 4.87 25.40
CA GLU A 782 20.70 6.01 26.22
C GLU A 782 19.61 7.08 26.34
N PRO A 783 19.11 7.36 27.55
CA PRO A 783 18.02 8.31 27.79
C PRO A 783 18.33 9.76 27.39
N VAL A 784 19.58 10.10 27.13
CA VAL A 784 19.98 11.44 26.64
C VAL A 784 19.29 11.77 25.32
N PHE A 785 18.99 10.78 24.46
CA PHE A 785 18.32 10.98 23.18
C PHE A 785 16.82 11.30 23.31
N GLU A 786 16.22 11.06 24.46
CA GLU A 786 14.86 11.53 24.79
C GLU A 786 14.83 13.04 25.09
N GLY A 787 15.97 13.65 25.43
CA GLY A 787 16.11 15.05 25.79
C GLY A 787 16.03 16.01 24.61
N GLU A 788 16.63 17.17 24.80
CA GLU A 788 16.69 18.25 23.83
C GLU A 788 17.90 18.08 22.89
N TYR A 789 17.82 18.70 21.72
CA TYR A 789 18.93 18.71 20.78
C TYR A 789 18.96 19.98 19.93
N GLU A 790 20.14 20.26 19.35
CA GLU A 790 20.34 21.30 18.34
C GLU A 790 21.13 20.71 17.15
N LEU A 791 20.58 20.76 15.96
CA LEU A 791 21.27 20.41 14.72
C LEU A 791 21.87 21.68 14.10
N LYS A 792 23.20 21.78 14.11
CA LYS A 792 23.93 22.95 13.61
C LYS A 792 24.53 22.70 12.23
N VAL A 793 24.10 23.49 11.25
CA VAL A 793 24.66 23.50 9.90
C VAL A 793 25.15 24.90 9.60
N PHE A 794 26.45 25.11 9.68
CA PHE A 794 27.06 26.46 9.54
C PHE A 794 27.14 26.84 8.05
N ASN A 795 26.60 28.01 7.68
CA ASN A 795 26.64 28.53 6.30
C ASN A 795 28.05 28.58 5.66
N GLN A 796 29.07 28.77 6.49
CA GLN A 796 30.47 28.83 6.04
C GLN A 796 31.12 27.44 5.94
N ASN A 797 30.49 26.40 6.50
CA ASN A 797 31.03 25.05 6.53
C ASN A 797 29.96 23.97 6.62
N LYS A 798 29.10 23.93 5.61
CA LYS A 798 27.97 22.98 5.54
C LYS A 798 28.38 21.50 5.51
N LEU A 799 29.67 21.24 5.20
CA LEU A 799 30.23 19.89 5.17
C LEU A 799 30.68 19.39 6.56
N LEU A 800 30.42 20.18 7.61
CA LEU A 800 30.68 19.82 9.01
C LEU A 800 29.41 19.95 9.86
N PRO A 801 28.36 19.16 9.61
CA PRO A 801 27.17 19.18 10.44
C PRO A 801 27.52 18.69 11.86
N THR A 802 26.89 19.33 12.85
CA THR A 802 27.09 19.02 14.27
C THR A 802 25.73 18.82 14.94
N ILE A 803 25.64 17.85 15.85
CA ILE A 803 24.45 17.61 16.66
C ILE A 803 24.84 17.69 18.12
N ASP A 804 24.24 18.61 18.83
CA ASP A 804 24.35 18.71 20.30
C ASP A 804 23.08 18.08 20.89
N ILE A 805 23.21 17.14 21.80
CA ILE A 805 22.12 16.45 22.47
C ILE A 805 22.34 16.53 23.97
N TRP A 806 21.29 16.83 24.73
CA TRP A 806 21.36 16.91 26.19
C TRP A 806 20.03 16.59 26.84
N ASN A 807 20.11 16.09 28.07
CA ASN A 807 18.94 15.85 28.90
C ASN A 807 19.25 16.28 30.33
N ASP A 808 18.79 17.47 30.67
CA ASP A 808 19.06 18.08 32.01
C ASP A 808 18.27 17.40 33.13
N ASN A 809 17.31 16.54 32.82
CA ASN A 809 16.52 15.79 33.80
C ASN A 809 17.20 14.49 34.26
N LEU A 810 18.36 14.15 33.69
CA LEU A 810 19.10 12.96 34.07
C LEU A 810 19.99 13.27 35.27
N SER A 811 20.01 12.35 36.20
CA SER A 811 20.83 12.38 37.43
C SER A 811 21.71 11.12 37.52
N GLY A 812 22.68 11.17 38.42
CA GLY A 812 23.58 10.05 38.62
C GLY A 812 24.70 9.93 37.57
N ASP A 813 25.33 8.77 37.52
CA ASP A 813 26.38 8.43 36.53
C ASP A 813 25.82 8.07 35.18
N THR A 814 25.05 9.00 34.56
CA THR A 814 24.38 8.83 33.31
C THR A 814 25.01 9.68 32.20
N LEU A 815 24.85 9.20 30.95
CA LEU A 815 25.23 9.99 29.78
C LEU A 815 24.26 11.18 29.63
N LYS A 816 24.73 12.39 29.97
CA LYS A 816 23.94 13.62 29.99
C LYS A 816 24.08 14.46 28.72
N TYR A 817 25.24 14.43 28.11
CA TYR A 817 25.54 15.18 26.90
C TYR A 817 26.11 14.26 25.80
N VAL A 818 25.64 14.42 24.56
CA VAL A 818 26.23 13.81 23.36
C VAL A 818 26.53 14.92 22.35
N TYR A 819 27.73 14.91 21.83
CA TYR A 819 28.18 15.83 20.78
C TYR A 819 28.63 15.03 19.57
N VAL A 820 27.97 15.24 18.43
CA VAL A 820 28.29 14.55 17.16
C VAL A 820 28.81 15.56 16.16
N ILE A 821 29.92 15.27 15.51
CA ILE A 821 30.44 16.06 14.39
C ILE A 821 30.94 15.13 13.29
N SER A 822 30.60 15.44 12.03
CA SER A 822 31.02 14.67 10.85
C SER A 822 31.72 15.54 9.84
N ASN A 823 32.81 15.01 9.25
CA ASN A 823 33.57 15.71 8.21
C ASN A 823 33.26 15.14 6.81
N PHE A 824 32.32 15.76 6.10
CA PHE A 824 32.01 15.44 4.71
C PHE A 824 32.87 16.19 3.67
N ASP A 825 33.79 17.07 4.10
CA ASP A 825 34.78 17.63 3.18
C ASP A 825 35.72 16.52 2.69
N VAL A 826 36.38 16.74 1.57
CA VAL A 826 37.40 15.84 1.04
C VAL A 826 38.80 16.10 1.60
N THR A 827 38.91 17.03 2.55
CA THR A 827 40.14 17.39 3.25
C THR A 827 39.99 17.26 4.74
N LYS A 828 41.11 16.93 5.39
CA LYS A 828 41.22 16.90 6.84
C LYS A 828 40.90 18.29 7.44
N LYS A 829 40.19 18.32 8.55
CA LYS A 829 39.84 19.54 9.28
C LYS A 829 40.48 19.53 10.64
N SER A 830 41.08 20.67 11.00
CA SER A 830 41.51 20.93 12.37
C SER A 830 40.49 21.88 13.02
N LEU A 831 39.86 21.48 14.10
CA LEU A 831 38.70 22.12 14.68
C LEU A 831 38.89 22.32 16.18
N ILE A 832 38.44 23.46 16.71
CA ILE A 832 38.19 23.64 18.12
C ILE A 832 36.71 23.39 18.32
N LEU A 833 36.37 22.40 19.14
CA LEU A 833 34.99 22.04 19.41
C LEU A 833 34.36 23.01 20.40
N ASP A 834 33.13 23.44 20.14
CA ASP A 834 32.29 24.22 21.01
C ASP A 834 31.51 23.28 21.94
N LEU A 835 32.17 22.66 22.87
CA LEU A 835 31.58 21.72 23.80
C LEU A 835 30.92 22.46 24.98
N PRO A 836 29.72 22.03 25.43
CA PRO A 836 28.99 22.67 26.52
C PRO A 836 29.72 22.60 27.87
N ILE A 837 30.56 21.60 28.03
CA ILE A 837 31.34 21.33 29.24
C ILE A 837 32.79 21.07 28.86
N SER A 838 33.73 21.72 29.55
CA SER A 838 35.17 21.45 29.45
C SER A 838 35.56 20.27 30.34
N GLY A 839 36.54 19.48 29.91
CA GLY A 839 37.06 18.34 30.66
C GLY A 839 37.14 17.08 29.84
N GLU A 840 36.95 15.93 30.46
CA GLU A 840 37.05 14.62 29.85
C GLU A 840 35.75 14.23 29.15
N TRP A 841 35.86 13.78 27.91
CA TRP A 841 34.79 13.27 27.10
C TRP A 841 35.16 11.88 26.57
N LYS A 842 34.16 11.01 26.42
CA LYS A 842 34.38 9.65 25.89
C LYS A 842 33.93 9.61 24.43
N ASP A 843 34.78 9.10 23.54
CA ASP A 843 34.34 8.66 22.20
C ASP A 843 33.49 7.41 22.38
N LEU A 844 32.18 7.53 22.17
CA LEU A 844 31.20 6.49 22.43
C LEU A 844 31.28 5.34 21.42
N VAL A 845 31.88 5.58 20.25
CA VAL A 845 32.08 4.55 19.22
C VAL A 845 33.35 3.76 19.46
N ASN A 846 34.47 4.46 19.71
CA ASN A 846 35.79 3.82 19.88
C ASN A 846 36.10 3.48 21.35
N ASN A 847 35.27 3.95 22.29
CA ASN A 847 35.42 3.72 23.72
C ASN A 847 36.70 4.31 24.32
N GLU A 848 37.15 5.46 23.80
CA GLU A 848 38.38 6.16 24.20
C GLU A 848 38.05 7.49 24.86
N PHE A 849 38.81 7.87 25.94
CA PHE A 849 38.66 9.17 26.59
C PHE A 849 39.53 10.23 25.95
N ILE A 850 38.98 11.43 25.79
CA ILE A 850 39.64 12.60 25.20
C ILE A 850 39.47 13.79 26.16
N ASP A 851 40.55 14.37 26.60
CA ASP A 851 40.50 15.55 27.49
C ASP A 851 40.45 16.86 26.70
N PHE A 852 39.32 17.59 26.86
CA PHE A 852 39.08 18.93 26.30
C PHE A 852 39.20 20.04 27.36
N SER A 853 40.02 19.86 28.41
CA SER A 853 40.17 20.80 29.52
C SER A 853 40.76 22.18 29.12
N GLN A 854 41.39 22.28 27.93
CA GLN A 854 41.92 23.54 27.39
C GLN A 854 41.86 23.53 25.85
N ASN A 855 41.07 24.43 25.24
CA ASN A 855 41.06 24.83 23.82
C ASN A 855 41.79 23.86 22.84
N SER A 856 41.65 22.57 23.06
CA SER A 856 42.32 21.53 22.31
C SER A 856 41.67 21.44 20.91
N SER A 857 42.48 21.58 19.87
CA SER A 857 42.01 21.31 18.54
C SER A 857 42.07 19.81 18.25
N ILE A 858 41.00 19.29 17.65
CA ILE A 858 40.99 17.91 17.10
C ILE A 858 41.23 17.94 15.60
N GLU A 859 41.79 16.88 15.09
CA GLU A 859 41.90 16.63 13.66
C GLU A 859 40.84 15.59 13.24
N LEU A 860 39.96 15.96 12.36
CA LEU A 860 38.95 15.08 11.82
C LEU A 860 39.24 14.76 10.36
N GLU A 861 39.52 13.49 10.08
CA GLU A 861 39.80 12.99 8.73
C GLU A 861 38.57 13.13 7.80
N PRO A 862 38.76 13.25 6.49
CA PRO A 862 37.65 13.32 5.56
C PRO A 862 36.82 12.04 5.56
N GLY A 863 35.47 12.16 5.58
CA GLY A 863 34.54 11.03 5.58
C GLY A 863 34.35 10.37 6.94
N THR A 864 34.89 10.94 8.03
CA THR A 864 34.75 10.39 9.38
C THR A 864 33.84 11.24 10.27
N SER A 865 33.40 10.64 11.35
CA SER A 865 32.65 11.31 12.42
C SER A 865 33.24 11.02 13.79
N LEU A 866 32.94 11.91 14.72
CA LEU A 866 33.26 11.77 16.12
C LEU A 866 31.97 11.89 16.94
N VAL A 867 31.72 10.92 17.80
CA VAL A 867 30.55 10.84 18.67
C VAL A 867 31.04 10.88 20.10
N LEU A 868 30.94 12.04 20.74
CA LEU A 868 31.44 12.27 22.08
C LEU A 868 30.31 12.22 23.10
N GLY A 869 30.52 11.53 24.20
CA GLY A 869 29.64 11.52 25.35
C GLY A 869 30.32 12.10 26.60
N ASN A 870 29.57 12.86 27.37
CA ASN A 870 30.04 13.31 28.68
C ASN A 870 29.16 12.69 29.76
N TYR A 871 29.79 11.86 30.57
CA TYR A 871 29.21 11.32 31.79
C TYR A 871 29.47 12.31 32.93
N LEU A 872 28.52 12.53 33.79
CA LEU A 872 28.79 13.24 35.04
C LEU A 872 29.80 12.40 35.82
N ASP A 873 30.94 13.03 36.23
CA ASP A 873 31.86 12.37 37.14
C ASP A 873 31.23 12.42 38.52
N CYS A 874 30.55 11.40 38.90
CA CYS A 874 29.86 11.29 40.19
C CYS A 874 30.82 10.94 41.33
N GLY A 875 32.12 10.88 41.04
CA GLY A 875 33.13 10.53 42.03
C GLY A 875 33.21 9.04 42.33
N SER A 876 34.27 8.60 42.98
CA SER A 876 34.45 7.18 43.33
C SER A 876 33.92 6.86 44.75
N PHE A 877 33.25 7.81 45.38
CA PHE A 877 32.68 7.67 46.71
C PHE A 877 31.19 7.43 46.54
N ASP A 878 30.70 6.30 46.94
CA ASP A 878 29.31 5.84 46.91
C ASP A 878 29.00 5.41 48.36
N SER A 879 28.31 6.29 49.08
CA SER A 879 28.14 6.17 50.52
C SER A 879 27.11 5.12 50.94
N ASP A 880 26.07 4.93 50.13
CA ASP A 880 25.01 3.96 50.42
C ASP A 880 25.17 2.64 49.62
N GLY A 881 26.01 2.60 48.57
CA GLY A 881 26.32 1.40 47.79
C GLY A 881 25.31 1.09 46.74
N ASP A 882 24.49 2.06 46.29
CA ASP A 882 23.46 1.86 45.26
C ASP A 882 24.04 1.89 43.85
N GLY A 883 25.29 2.33 43.65
CA GLY A 883 26.01 2.43 42.36
C GLY A 883 26.02 3.85 41.82
N ILE A 884 25.45 4.83 42.51
CA ILE A 884 25.53 6.27 42.19
C ILE A 884 26.55 6.91 43.11
N GLY A 885 27.51 7.66 42.55
CA GLY A 885 28.51 8.33 43.40
C GLY A 885 27.93 9.55 44.07
N ASP A 886 28.34 9.84 45.32
CA ASP A 886 27.82 10.88 46.24
C ASP A 886 27.62 12.27 45.59
N VAL A 887 28.41 12.63 44.59
CA VAL A 887 28.32 13.92 43.90
C VAL A 887 27.07 14.04 43.01
N CYS A 888 26.54 12.92 42.57
CA CYS A 888 25.39 12.83 41.64
C CYS A 888 24.17 12.22 42.33
N ASP A 889 24.30 11.80 43.53
CA ASP A 889 23.27 11.13 44.28
C ASP A 889 22.36 12.18 44.96
N ASP A 890 21.06 12.10 44.65
CA ASP A 890 20.05 12.96 45.29
C ASP A 890 19.67 12.49 46.69
N ASP A 891 20.14 11.27 47.11
CA ASP A 891 19.90 10.60 48.40
C ASP A 891 21.18 9.86 48.88
N VAL A 892 22.22 10.60 49.13
CA VAL A 892 23.61 10.14 49.36
C VAL A 892 23.76 9.05 50.42
N ASP A 893 22.88 8.95 51.39
CA ASP A 893 22.90 7.92 52.41
C ASP A 893 21.84 6.85 52.28
N GLY A 894 21.00 6.92 51.22
CA GLY A 894 20.09 5.87 50.86
C GLY A 894 18.91 5.64 51.83
N ASP A 895 18.55 6.67 52.55
CA ASP A 895 17.50 6.55 53.57
C ASP A 895 16.08 6.85 53.04
N GLY A 896 15.96 7.28 51.78
CA GLY A 896 14.70 7.56 51.08
C GLY A 896 14.26 9.03 51.19
N ILE A 897 15.08 9.93 51.76
CA ILE A 897 14.85 11.38 51.84
C ILE A 897 15.89 12.08 50.99
N LEU A 898 15.46 12.95 50.09
CA LEU A 898 16.38 13.68 49.22
C LEU A 898 17.33 14.58 50.01
N ASN A 899 18.58 14.69 49.62
CA ASN A 899 19.61 15.53 50.21
C ASN A 899 19.16 16.96 50.50
N THR A 900 18.23 17.53 49.72
CA THR A 900 17.67 18.86 49.90
C THR A 900 16.75 18.98 51.11
N ASP A 901 16.11 17.90 51.50
CA ASP A 901 15.13 17.80 52.56
C ASP A 901 15.68 17.06 53.79
N ASP A 902 16.84 16.46 53.62
CA ASP A 902 17.53 15.69 54.68
C ASP A 902 18.35 16.59 55.61
N ASN A 903 18.07 16.47 56.91
CA ASN A 903 18.78 17.10 57.97
C ASN A 903 19.82 16.18 58.66
N CYS A 904 19.88 14.92 58.30
CA CYS A 904 20.74 13.91 58.88
C CYS A 904 21.50 13.12 57.81
N PRO A 905 22.38 13.73 56.99
CA PRO A 905 22.98 13.23 55.76
C PRO A 905 24.01 12.09 55.92
N ASN A 906 23.90 11.29 56.90
CA ASN A 906 24.72 10.08 57.13
C ASN A 906 23.91 9.01 57.84
N THR A 907 22.65 8.93 57.65
CA THR A 907 21.78 7.87 58.11
C THR A 907 22.18 6.52 57.46
N LEU A 908 22.13 5.44 58.16
CA LEU A 908 22.53 4.14 57.57
C LEU A 908 21.49 3.73 56.54
N ALA A 909 21.95 3.38 55.31
CA ALA A 909 21.08 2.94 54.23
C ALA A 909 20.10 1.85 54.70
N GLY A 910 18.80 2.09 54.47
CA GLY A 910 17.74 1.22 54.90
C GLY A 910 17.26 1.39 56.34
N SER A 911 17.75 2.38 57.09
CA SER A 911 17.16 2.79 58.34
C SER A 911 15.74 3.31 58.20
N THR A 912 14.92 3.22 59.25
CA THR A 912 13.63 3.90 59.25
C THR A 912 13.81 5.32 59.70
N VAL A 913 13.48 6.30 58.86
CA VAL A 913 13.72 7.72 59.10
C VAL A 913 12.41 8.53 59.21
N ASP A 914 12.48 9.70 59.83
CA ASP A 914 11.40 10.66 59.83
C ASP A 914 11.36 11.49 58.50
N LEU A 915 10.43 12.41 58.38
CA LEU A 915 10.29 13.27 57.20
C LEU A 915 11.49 14.21 56.91
N ASN A 916 12.51 14.20 57.77
CA ASN A 916 13.74 15.00 57.64
C ASN A 916 14.99 14.12 57.53
N GLY A 917 14.89 12.86 57.24
CA GLY A 917 16.02 11.94 57.06
C GLY A 917 16.67 11.46 58.37
N CYS A 918 16.12 11.80 59.50
CA CYS A 918 16.74 11.43 60.79
C CYS A 918 16.21 10.09 61.30
N GLU A 919 17.10 9.19 61.64
CA GLU A 919 16.77 7.82 62.07
C GLU A 919 15.72 7.81 63.19
N ILE A 920 14.62 7.18 62.92
CA ILE A 920 13.61 6.91 63.96
C ILE A 920 13.88 5.55 64.56
N PHE A 921 14.34 5.58 65.83
CA PHE A 921 14.51 4.37 66.58
C PHE A 921 13.14 3.67 66.76
N THR A 922 12.96 2.54 66.11
CA THR A 922 11.82 1.66 66.35
C THR A 922 12.21 0.53 67.26
N LEU A 923 11.52 0.43 68.43
CA LEU A 923 11.71 -0.71 69.29
C LEU A 923 11.40 -2.03 68.56
N PRO A 924 12.25 -3.05 68.67
CA PRO A 924 11.95 -4.37 68.12
C PRO A 924 10.58 -4.84 68.59
N LEU A 925 9.74 -5.28 67.69
CA LEU A 925 8.36 -5.73 67.99
C LEU A 925 8.28 -6.80 69.09
N ASP A 926 9.32 -7.61 69.27
CA ASP A 926 9.41 -8.68 70.23
C ASP A 926 9.84 -8.19 71.63
N ASN A 927 10.32 -6.97 71.76
CA ASN A 927 10.80 -6.42 73.05
C ASN A 927 9.70 -5.92 73.96
N ASN A 928 8.47 -5.74 73.45
CA ASN A 928 7.33 -5.23 74.16
C ASN A 928 6.16 -6.20 74.13
N LYS A 929 5.68 -6.59 75.32
CA LYS A 929 4.43 -7.39 75.47
C LYS A 929 3.42 -6.60 76.24
N VAL A 930 2.33 -6.27 75.61
CA VAL A 930 1.18 -5.61 76.25
C VAL A 930 0.16 -6.67 76.62
N SER A 931 -0.16 -6.78 77.88
CA SER A 931 -1.24 -7.60 78.36
C SER A 931 -2.37 -6.74 78.89
N VAL A 932 -3.58 -6.97 78.45
CA VAL A 932 -4.76 -6.26 78.87
C VAL A 932 -5.68 -7.20 79.60
N THR A 933 -6.00 -6.85 80.86
CA THR A 933 -7.05 -7.55 81.60
C THR A 933 -8.26 -6.64 81.65
N SER A 934 -9.35 -7.05 81.04
CA SER A 934 -10.58 -6.27 81.09
C SER A 934 -11.15 -6.18 82.48
N ALA A 935 -11.80 -5.06 82.80
CA ALA A 935 -12.56 -4.91 84.04
C ALA A 935 -13.66 -5.99 84.13
N SER A 936 -13.89 -6.49 85.30
CA SER A 936 -14.82 -7.59 85.59
C SER A 936 -16.28 -7.22 85.22
N CYS A 937 -16.65 -6.00 85.21
CA CYS A 937 -17.94 -5.46 84.74
C CYS A 937 -17.81 -4.02 84.23
N ILE A 938 -18.72 -3.54 83.37
CA ILE A 938 -18.80 -2.15 82.92
C ILE A 938 -18.91 -1.25 84.12
N GLY A 939 -17.97 -0.31 84.29
CA GLY A 939 -17.91 0.62 85.42
C GLY A 939 -17.00 0.23 86.55
N ASN A 940 -16.37 -0.92 86.48
CA ASN A 940 -15.36 -1.31 87.48
C ASN A 940 -13.99 -0.77 87.08
N THR A 941 -13.18 -0.45 88.09
CA THR A 941 -11.79 0.03 87.95
C THR A 941 -10.74 -1.04 88.18
N ASP A 942 -11.12 -2.32 88.07
CA ASP A 942 -10.26 -3.51 88.31
C ASP A 942 -9.57 -4.04 87.00
N GLY A 943 -9.74 -3.34 85.92
CA GLY A 943 -8.98 -3.64 84.66
C GLY A 943 -7.54 -3.19 84.80
N SER A 944 -6.65 -3.86 84.18
CA SER A 944 -5.21 -3.52 84.12
C SER A 944 -4.56 -3.72 82.78
N ILE A 945 -3.61 -2.86 82.46
CA ILE A 945 -2.70 -2.99 81.33
C ILE A 945 -1.31 -3.26 81.90
N GLY A 946 -0.79 -4.44 81.56
CA GLY A 946 0.57 -4.84 81.90
C GLY A 946 1.49 -4.67 80.72
N LEU A 947 2.55 -3.90 80.85
CA LEU A 947 3.63 -3.82 79.89
C LEU A 947 4.83 -4.58 80.40
N SER A 948 5.36 -5.53 79.67
CA SER A 948 6.62 -6.19 79.97
C SER A 948 7.63 -5.95 78.86
N ILE A 949 8.84 -5.65 79.23
CA ILE A 949 9.98 -5.33 78.40
C ILE A 949 10.99 -6.43 78.59
N GLU A 950 11.46 -7.05 77.53
CA GLU A 950 12.44 -8.15 77.60
C GLU A 950 13.87 -7.62 77.67
N ASP A 951 14.20 -6.51 77.03
CA ASP A 951 15.49 -5.86 77.15
C ASP A 951 15.36 -4.45 77.72
N ALA A 952 15.80 -4.26 78.94
CA ALA A 952 15.71 -3.00 79.68
C ALA A 952 16.89 -2.04 79.43
N SER A 953 17.72 -2.33 78.41
CA SER A 953 18.83 -1.39 78.05
C SER A 953 18.36 -0.12 77.33
N TYR A 954 17.16 -0.17 76.80
CA TYR A 954 16.53 0.98 76.12
C TYR A 954 15.82 1.95 77.13
N ALA A 955 15.83 3.22 76.82
CA ALA A 955 15.08 4.24 77.56
C ALA A 955 13.64 4.33 76.99
N TYR A 956 12.64 4.15 77.85
CA TYR A 956 11.25 4.13 77.44
C TYR A 956 10.46 5.31 77.99
N SER A 957 9.61 5.89 77.19
CA SER A 957 8.52 6.71 77.64
C SER A 957 7.20 6.13 77.19
N VAL A 958 6.32 5.82 78.11
CA VAL A 958 5.03 5.21 77.81
C VAL A 958 3.93 6.24 78.06
N THR A 959 3.20 6.58 77.03
CA THR A 959 2.02 7.45 77.16
C THR A 959 0.78 6.61 76.94
N VAL A 960 -0.10 6.54 77.93
CA VAL A 960 -1.41 5.90 77.82
C VAL A 960 -2.46 6.97 77.59
N THR A 961 -3.06 6.99 76.44
CA THR A 961 -4.18 7.85 76.12
C THR A 961 -5.47 7.07 76.24
N GLY A 962 -6.26 7.40 77.27
CA GLY A 962 -7.62 6.81 77.40
C GLY A 962 -8.66 7.74 76.80
N LYS A 963 -9.75 7.18 76.33
CA LYS A 963 -10.95 7.95 76.02
C LYS A 963 -11.68 8.14 77.34
N ASP A 964 -11.88 9.35 77.81
CA ASP A 964 -12.75 9.68 78.92
C ASP A 964 -14.21 9.42 78.45
N ASP A 965 -14.86 8.43 79.02
CA ASP A 965 -16.29 8.34 79.21
C ASP A 965 -16.59 8.04 80.63
#